data_42d367c1b06195430208b33f07ff5299
#
_entry.id   42d367c1b06195430208b33f07ff5299
#
_cell.length_a   1.000
_cell.length_b   1.000
_cell.length_c   1.000
_cell.angle_alpha   90.00
_cell.angle_beta   90.00
_cell.angle_gamma   90.00
#
_symmetry.space_group_name_H-M   'P 1'
#
loop_
_entity.id
_entity.type
_entity.pdbx_description
1 polymer ?
#
loop_
_entity_poly.entity_id
_entity_poly.type
_entity_poly.pdbx_seq_one_letter_code
_entity_poly.pdbx_strand_id
1 'polypeptide(L)'
;MQTRASNRTVAGLLLTLVASLLYAPAAEALPLVAPSTVWGHTYAGEASGMQSVPTRQPANLEKRSKFVVDYKNFPEWAKNQVQDAIDLWAANFESKVPINVEATWSRSTSADILGSARPDRYYAKFAGAPDSSLWYPSALANAITGKDLDLVNPEIILQINSEADWDLDGLGRPTRFEYDLKSVMIHELAHGLGFLSTSAYVFDRTKGQYIGILDQPTPFDAYSQTEDGNRLADLPSRSFELGQALTRKLVWSGAEGIAANNGIKPLLYTPSTYEAGSSVSHLDEDTFANTGANTVITPSMAAGEVFTELGPVLLGMMRDLRNKPAPGLAAGIPSEVLNAQALIADTSALIIFDEPANARTSQVREYIIKNVNTGKEVIVTDSPAIITGLKNGTSYTFEIIASNSMGASPKVVTKPMTPRAAWRSQVLDATSDASSISSATLNGQPVIAYVDSKTSILRLATWGGKSWKKSTIDSDIKGQVSLCVSGTRLKQTLHVFYADKTDSDLRYATVNGTKISREVVDGNAEKVQSYEEIVRVPTASNVSTSNACAVTSEGIQVFYRDDTQGVLLGAYKNFGGDWNYELVDGDRKTDFRTTGDVAFHLKALVDANKTYVIYDSVLDIDDNQSRVPTSGEIRLATRTSFDPSAWKYRTLESPTADASIHGYDVAIVKGANGIFASWFSATAISMPDPTSVRTLNVSKSSGALITSTSNFGTPNKLLSSDSKTLLFNCLGRLCAIDYAKFSRGQSAIALASSTQSAEPIASAWIVLNKVRYAVAGINGKVVLLKAA
;
A
#
# COMPACT_ATOMS: atom_id res chain seq x y z
N MET A 1 15.74 27.04 69.57
CA MET A 1 16.16 27.81 68.37
C MET A 1 16.77 26.88 67.36
N GLN A 2 16.04 26.33 66.51
CA GLN A 2 16.53 25.55 65.37
C GLN A 2 15.33 25.10 64.58
N THR A 3 15.08 25.72 63.43
CA THR A 3 15.00 25.16 62.08
C THR A 3 13.97 24.07 61.86
N ARG A 4 12.86 24.52 61.31
CA ARG A 4 11.96 23.69 60.47
C ARG A 4 11.79 24.43 59.14
N ALA A 5 12.58 24.03 58.14
CA ALA A 5 12.31 24.32 56.72
C ALA A 5 12.96 23.19 55.94
N SER A 6 12.19 22.37 55.32
CA SER A 6 12.45 21.60 54.06
C SER A 6 11.66 20.29 54.01
N ASN A 7 10.36 20.38 53.77
CA ASN A 7 9.59 19.21 53.26
C ASN A 7 8.42 19.60 52.35
N ARG A 8 8.51 20.77 51.67
CA ARG A 8 7.47 21.19 50.73
C ARG A 8 7.89 21.23 49.25
N THR A 9 9.18 21.02 48.95
CA THR A 9 9.70 21.17 47.57
C THR A 9 9.84 19.84 46.86
N VAL A 10 9.74 18.69 47.53
CA VAL A 10 9.87 17.38 46.89
C VAL A 10 8.51 16.83 46.42
N ALA A 11 7.43 17.24 47.02
CA ALA A 11 6.05 16.81 46.59
C ALA A 11 5.56 17.50 45.31
N GLY A 12 6.07 18.72 45.01
CA GLY A 12 5.72 19.45 43.79
C GLY A 12 6.41 18.94 42.52
N LEU A 13 7.60 18.36 42.65
CA LEU A 13 8.31 17.83 41.46
C LEU A 13 7.86 16.42 41.06
N LEU A 14 7.33 15.63 41.99
CA LEU A 14 6.79 14.30 41.67
C LEU A 14 5.41 14.38 41.03
N LEU A 15 4.57 15.40 41.34
CA LEU A 15 3.26 15.56 40.67
C LEU A 15 3.38 16.10 39.25
N THR A 16 4.39 16.87 38.90
CA THR A 16 4.61 17.34 37.53
C THR A 16 5.25 16.27 36.63
N LEU A 17 6.02 15.33 37.21
CA LEU A 17 6.56 14.20 36.43
C LEU A 17 5.51 13.09 36.17
N VAL A 18 4.50 12.95 37.02
CA VAL A 18 3.41 11.97 36.82
C VAL A 18 2.35 12.50 35.86
N ALA A 19 2.14 13.82 35.81
CA ALA A 19 1.20 14.43 34.84
C ALA A 19 1.74 14.44 33.41
N SER A 20 3.06 14.45 33.20
CA SER A 20 3.68 14.36 31.87
C SER A 20 3.76 12.92 31.32
N LEU A 21 3.53 11.90 32.16
CA LEU A 21 3.46 10.49 31.75
C LEU A 21 2.06 10.01 31.40
N LEU A 22 1.01 10.85 31.60
CA LEU A 22 -0.39 10.52 31.30
C LEU A 22 -0.90 11.14 29.98
N TYR A 23 -0.06 11.91 29.27
CA TYR A 23 -0.36 12.43 27.94
C TYR A 23 0.68 11.92 26.93
N ALA A 24 0.79 10.60 26.76
CA ALA A 24 1.27 10.08 25.49
C ALA A 24 0.10 10.26 24.51
N PRO A 25 0.26 11.04 23.44
CA PRO A 25 -0.77 11.09 22.41
C PRO A 25 -1.05 9.64 21.96
N ALA A 26 -2.30 9.28 21.86
CA ALA A 26 -2.70 8.01 21.26
C ALA A 26 -1.94 7.90 19.94
N ALA A 27 -1.21 6.80 19.74
CA ALA A 27 -0.51 6.57 18.49
C ALA A 27 -1.58 6.60 17.38
N GLU A 28 -1.49 7.58 16.48
CA GLU A 28 -2.38 7.67 15.34
C GLU A 28 -2.28 6.38 14.53
N ALA A 29 -3.39 5.78 14.19
CA ALA A 29 -3.42 4.63 13.28
C ALA A 29 -2.85 5.09 11.94
N LEU A 30 -2.03 4.24 11.30
CA LEU A 30 -1.57 4.53 9.94
C LEU A 30 -2.78 4.52 9.00
N PRO A 31 -2.85 5.45 8.06
CA PRO A 31 -3.93 5.47 7.07
C PRO A 31 -3.89 4.19 6.22
N LEU A 32 -5.06 3.75 5.79
CA LEU A 32 -5.15 2.80 4.69
C LEU A 32 -4.81 3.53 3.39
N VAL A 33 -4.07 2.87 2.51
CA VAL A 33 -3.61 3.45 1.24
C VAL A 33 -3.98 2.51 0.10
N ALA A 34 -4.52 3.07 -0.97
CA ALA A 34 -4.82 2.34 -2.19
C ALA A 34 -4.39 3.14 -3.43
N PRO A 35 -3.80 2.50 -4.45
CA PRO A 35 -3.52 3.17 -5.72
C PRO A 35 -4.83 3.55 -6.42
N SER A 36 -4.81 4.64 -7.17
CA SER A 36 -5.92 5.01 -8.06
C SER A 36 -5.77 4.32 -9.42
N THR A 37 -6.87 3.84 -9.97
CA THR A 37 -6.91 3.21 -11.30
C THR A 37 -7.93 3.81 -12.23
N VAL A 38 -8.88 4.58 -11.70
CA VAL A 38 -9.90 5.24 -12.49
C VAL A 38 -9.37 6.60 -12.95
N TRP A 39 -9.47 6.85 -14.23
CA TRP A 39 -9.15 8.11 -14.86
C TRP A 39 -10.43 8.91 -15.15
N GLY A 40 -10.37 10.23 -14.93
CA GLY A 40 -11.31 11.16 -15.56
C GLY A 40 -10.78 11.57 -16.92
N HIS A 41 -11.66 11.86 -17.87
CA HIS A 41 -11.30 12.21 -19.24
C HIS A 41 -12.06 13.41 -19.73
N THR A 42 -11.36 14.32 -20.41
CA THR A 42 -11.99 15.34 -21.29
C THR A 42 -12.01 14.84 -22.71
N TYR A 43 -13.18 14.78 -23.31
CA TYR A 43 -13.34 14.37 -24.70
C TYR A 43 -13.47 15.57 -25.64
N ALA A 44 -13.01 15.38 -26.88
CA ALA A 44 -13.26 16.31 -27.99
C ALA A 44 -14.76 16.31 -28.32
N GLY A 45 -15.41 17.45 -28.08
CA GLY A 45 -16.82 17.67 -28.42
C GLY A 45 -17.02 18.20 -29.84
N GLU A 46 -18.25 18.19 -30.30
CA GLU A 46 -18.63 18.83 -31.58
C GLU A 46 -18.41 20.36 -31.49
N ALA A 47 -17.94 20.98 -32.59
CA ALA A 47 -17.69 22.40 -32.66
C ALA A 47 -18.91 23.23 -32.23
N SER A 48 -18.81 23.96 -31.12
CA SER A 48 -19.86 24.88 -30.72
C SER A 48 -19.89 26.08 -31.66
N GLY A 49 -21.05 26.52 -32.04
CA GLY A 49 -21.20 27.74 -32.84
C GLY A 49 -20.90 29.04 -32.07
N MET A 50 -20.58 28.97 -30.80
CA MET A 50 -20.27 30.13 -29.93
C MET A 50 -18.79 30.17 -29.62
N GLN A 51 -18.12 31.21 -30.06
CA GLN A 51 -16.80 31.56 -29.48
C GLN A 51 -17.03 32.16 -28.08
N SER A 52 -16.48 31.54 -27.05
CA SER A 52 -16.43 32.15 -25.75
C SER A 52 -15.46 33.34 -25.75
N VAL A 53 -15.92 34.48 -25.28
CA VAL A 53 -15.06 35.66 -25.11
C VAL A 53 -14.33 35.52 -23.79
N PRO A 54 -12.98 35.46 -23.77
CA PRO A 54 -12.24 35.34 -22.53
C PRO A 54 -12.51 36.53 -21.61
N THR A 55 -13.04 36.31 -20.44
CA THR A 55 -13.05 37.31 -19.37
C THR A 55 -11.64 37.43 -18.81
N ARG A 56 -11.12 38.64 -18.74
CA ARG A 56 -9.77 38.91 -18.23
C ARG A 56 -9.71 38.49 -16.75
N GLN A 57 -8.86 37.53 -16.42
CA GLN A 57 -8.60 37.17 -15.04
C GLN A 57 -8.03 38.34 -14.23
N PRO A 58 -8.36 38.46 -12.91
CA PRO A 58 -7.67 39.41 -12.03
C PRO A 58 -6.17 39.10 -12.01
N ALA A 59 -5.37 40.13 -12.19
CA ALA A 59 -3.91 40.03 -12.35
C ALA A 59 -3.16 39.52 -11.08
N ASN A 60 -3.83 39.36 -9.93
CA ASN A 60 -3.23 38.89 -8.67
C ASN A 60 -4.24 38.04 -7.88
N LEU A 61 -4.32 36.76 -8.17
CA LEU A 61 -5.04 35.81 -7.31
C LEU A 61 -4.19 35.48 -6.09
N GLU A 62 -4.73 35.63 -4.89
CA GLU A 62 -4.10 35.16 -3.66
C GLU A 62 -4.08 33.63 -3.66
N LYS A 63 -2.89 33.04 -3.71
CA LYS A 63 -2.71 31.58 -3.74
C LYS A 63 -2.88 31.00 -2.34
N ARG A 64 -3.75 30.00 -2.21
CA ARG A 64 -4.06 29.25 -0.98
C ARG A 64 -3.36 27.89 -0.94
N SER A 65 -2.74 27.51 -2.03
CA SER A 65 -1.93 26.29 -2.12
C SER A 65 -0.76 26.48 -3.08
N LYS A 66 0.20 25.54 -3.03
CA LYS A 66 1.34 25.49 -3.92
C LYS A 66 1.29 24.18 -4.72
N PHE A 67 1.32 24.31 -6.04
CA PHE A 67 1.50 23.16 -6.92
C PHE A 67 2.96 23.09 -7.38
N VAL A 68 3.45 21.86 -7.57
CA VAL A 68 4.78 21.57 -8.12
C VAL A 68 4.58 20.57 -9.24
N VAL A 69 4.95 20.93 -10.48
CA VAL A 69 4.71 20.09 -11.65
C VAL A 69 6.01 19.46 -12.15
N ASP A 70 6.03 18.16 -12.27
CA ASP A 70 7.05 17.39 -12.95
C ASP A 70 6.59 17.11 -14.39
N TYR A 71 7.19 17.84 -15.34
CA TYR A 71 6.81 17.77 -16.75
C TYR A 71 7.57 16.66 -17.48
N LYS A 72 6.83 15.71 -18.06
CA LYS A 72 7.36 14.66 -18.93
C LYS A 72 7.02 14.98 -20.38
N ASN A 73 8.05 15.23 -21.20
CA ASN A 73 7.93 15.49 -22.63
C ASN A 73 7.10 16.72 -23.05
N PHE A 74 6.78 17.63 -22.14
CA PHE A 74 6.00 18.83 -22.45
C PHE A 74 6.77 19.81 -23.31
N PRO A 75 6.15 20.34 -24.38
CA PRO A 75 6.75 21.46 -25.12
C PRO A 75 6.71 22.75 -24.30
N GLU A 76 7.67 23.64 -24.52
CA GLU A 76 7.79 24.85 -23.67
C GLU A 76 6.58 25.79 -23.78
N TRP A 77 5.95 25.90 -24.94
CA TRP A 77 4.76 26.72 -25.12
C TRP A 77 3.60 26.26 -24.22
N ALA A 78 3.44 24.96 -24.02
CA ALA A 78 2.37 24.37 -23.23
C ALA A 78 2.51 24.62 -21.72
N LYS A 79 3.75 24.72 -21.22
CA LYS A 79 4.00 24.88 -19.78
C LYS A 79 3.40 26.16 -19.20
N ASN A 80 3.37 27.26 -19.97
CA ASN A 80 2.76 28.51 -19.52
C ASN A 80 1.25 28.38 -19.38
N GLN A 81 0.58 27.70 -20.33
CA GLN A 81 -0.87 27.48 -20.27
C GLN A 81 -1.24 26.55 -19.11
N VAL A 82 -0.42 25.53 -18.84
CA VAL A 82 -0.55 24.67 -17.65
C VAL A 82 -0.40 25.50 -16.37
N GLN A 83 0.58 26.41 -16.30
CA GLN A 83 0.77 27.26 -15.13
C GLN A 83 -0.40 28.19 -14.88
N ASP A 84 -1.04 28.72 -15.91
CA ASP A 84 -2.24 29.54 -15.77
C ASP A 84 -3.43 28.78 -15.17
N ALA A 85 -3.62 27.50 -15.57
CA ALA A 85 -4.63 26.64 -14.97
C ALA A 85 -4.30 26.31 -13.50
N ILE A 86 -3.04 26.02 -13.21
CA ILE A 86 -2.54 25.77 -11.86
C ILE A 86 -2.74 26.99 -10.96
N ASP A 87 -2.47 28.18 -11.43
CA ASP A 87 -2.62 29.41 -10.66
C ASP A 87 -4.10 29.66 -10.28
N LEU A 88 -5.01 29.29 -11.17
CA LEU A 88 -6.44 29.34 -10.90
C LEU A 88 -6.86 28.34 -9.80
N TRP A 89 -6.38 27.09 -9.88
CA TRP A 89 -6.64 26.10 -8.84
C TRP A 89 -5.93 26.45 -7.52
N ALA A 90 -4.70 26.96 -7.57
CA ALA A 90 -3.97 27.38 -6.38
C ALA A 90 -4.68 28.47 -5.58
N ALA A 91 -5.45 29.34 -6.24
CA ALA A 91 -6.25 30.35 -5.59
C ALA A 91 -7.56 29.80 -4.98
N ASN A 92 -8.05 28.66 -5.47
CA ASN A 92 -9.37 28.12 -5.13
C ASN A 92 -9.34 26.81 -4.31
N PHE A 93 -8.21 26.14 -4.24
CA PHE A 93 -8.03 24.93 -3.44
C PHE A 93 -7.05 25.19 -2.30
N GLU A 94 -7.52 25.11 -1.05
CA GLU A 94 -6.69 25.36 0.12
C GLU A 94 -5.87 24.12 0.51
N SER A 95 -4.55 24.26 0.59
CA SER A 95 -3.66 23.23 1.13
C SER A 95 -2.40 23.86 1.72
N LYS A 96 -2.05 23.44 2.94
CA LYS A 96 -0.76 23.78 3.56
C LYS A 96 0.39 22.90 3.05
N VAL A 97 0.05 21.79 2.44
CA VAL A 97 0.99 20.83 1.85
C VAL A 97 1.10 21.12 0.36
N PRO A 98 2.30 21.17 -0.22
CA PRO A 98 2.45 21.25 -1.67
C PRO A 98 1.72 20.09 -2.37
N ILE A 99 1.17 20.36 -3.54
CA ILE A 99 0.50 19.37 -4.40
C ILE A 99 1.44 19.08 -5.56
N ASN A 100 2.01 17.88 -5.59
CA ASN A 100 2.91 17.46 -6.65
C ASN A 100 2.09 16.84 -7.78
N VAL A 101 2.36 17.27 -9.01
CA VAL A 101 1.66 16.80 -10.21
C VAL A 101 2.69 16.21 -11.16
N GLU A 102 2.53 14.96 -11.51
CA GLU A 102 3.24 14.37 -12.64
C GLU A 102 2.41 14.57 -13.90
N ALA A 103 2.91 15.40 -14.84
CA ALA A 103 2.22 15.72 -16.08
C ALA A 103 2.97 15.15 -17.27
N THR A 104 2.30 14.31 -18.06
CA THR A 104 2.87 13.64 -19.23
C THR A 104 2.25 14.16 -20.52
N TRP A 105 3.07 14.55 -21.48
CA TRP A 105 2.68 14.90 -22.84
C TRP A 105 2.92 13.71 -23.74
N SER A 106 1.88 13.01 -24.14
CA SER A 106 1.98 11.77 -24.92
C SER A 106 0.72 11.53 -25.74
N ARG A 107 0.82 10.67 -26.74
CA ARG A 107 -0.35 10.21 -27.48
C ARG A 107 -1.35 9.56 -26.53
N SER A 108 -2.63 9.92 -26.67
CA SER A 108 -3.72 9.27 -25.95
C SER A 108 -4.08 7.91 -26.56
N THR A 109 -4.76 7.09 -25.78
CA THR A 109 -5.30 5.78 -26.24
C THR A 109 -6.44 5.92 -27.26
N SER A 110 -7.16 7.05 -27.22
CA SER A 110 -8.15 7.45 -28.23
C SER A 110 -7.84 8.84 -28.75
N ALA A 111 -8.06 9.09 -30.03
CA ALA A 111 -7.89 10.42 -30.62
C ALA A 111 -8.87 11.44 -30.03
N ASP A 112 -10.02 10.99 -29.56
CA ASP A 112 -11.08 11.84 -29.00
C ASP A 112 -10.80 12.28 -27.56
N ILE A 113 -9.81 11.71 -26.87
CA ILE A 113 -9.41 12.13 -25.52
C ILE A 113 -8.40 13.26 -25.62
N LEU A 114 -8.75 14.45 -25.11
CA LEU A 114 -7.87 15.63 -25.04
C LEU A 114 -6.93 15.57 -23.84
N GLY A 115 -7.46 15.18 -22.70
CA GLY A 115 -6.73 15.06 -21.43
C GLY A 115 -7.28 13.95 -20.56
N SER A 116 -6.48 13.55 -19.57
CA SER A 116 -6.88 12.57 -18.57
C SER A 116 -6.17 12.84 -17.26
N ALA A 117 -6.88 12.76 -16.13
CA ALA A 117 -6.25 12.85 -14.83
C ALA A 117 -6.86 11.92 -13.80
N ARG A 118 -6.07 11.64 -12.76
CA ARG A 118 -6.50 10.91 -11.58
C ARG A 118 -5.64 11.30 -10.37
N PRO A 119 -6.12 11.10 -9.15
CA PRO A 119 -5.23 11.03 -8.00
C PRO A 119 -4.20 9.91 -8.19
N ASP A 120 -3.00 10.01 -7.64
CA ASP A 120 -2.08 8.86 -7.66
C ASP A 120 -2.61 7.75 -6.77
N ARG A 121 -3.15 8.10 -5.60
CA ARG A 121 -3.73 7.15 -4.65
C ARG A 121 -4.82 7.76 -3.79
N TYR A 122 -5.45 6.89 -3.02
CA TYR A 122 -6.47 7.24 -2.04
C TYR A 122 -6.04 6.83 -0.64
N TYR A 123 -6.50 7.59 0.36
CA TYR A 123 -6.29 7.33 1.78
C TYR A 123 -7.63 7.20 2.52
N ALA A 124 -7.74 6.20 3.37
CA ALA A 124 -8.87 6.06 4.29
C ALA A 124 -8.37 5.92 5.73
N LYS A 125 -9.25 6.15 6.71
CA LYS A 125 -8.96 5.97 8.15
C LYS A 125 -7.76 6.77 8.68
N PHE A 126 -7.41 7.88 8.03
CA PHE A 126 -6.38 8.79 8.53
C PHE A 126 -6.93 9.72 9.62
N ALA A 127 -6.05 10.21 10.49
CA ALA A 127 -6.44 11.13 11.55
C ALA A 127 -7.03 12.43 10.98
N GLY A 128 -8.25 12.75 11.39
CA GLY A 128 -8.97 13.92 10.89
C GLY A 128 -9.80 13.67 9.63
N ALA A 129 -9.88 12.42 9.11
CA ALA A 129 -10.80 12.08 8.03
C ALA A 129 -12.25 12.44 8.44
N PRO A 130 -12.97 13.25 7.66
CA PRO A 130 -14.36 13.63 7.98
C PRO A 130 -15.29 12.41 8.10
N ASP A 131 -15.09 11.40 7.24
CA ASP A 131 -15.73 10.11 7.33
C ASP A 131 -14.68 9.00 7.12
N SER A 132 -14.44 8.19 8.13
CA SER A 132 -13.42 7.15 8.10
C SER A 132 -13.75 5.96 7.21
N SER A 133 -15.00 5.85 6.75
CA SER A 133 -15.44 4.81 5.81
C SER A 133 -15.16 5.16 4.34
N LEU A 134 -14.73 6.39 4.06
CA LEU A 134 -14.50 6.87 2.71
C LEU A 134 -13.00 6.97 2.38
N TRP A 135 -12.73 6.89 1.10
CA TRP A 135 -11.39 6.97 0.51
C TRP A 135 -11.16 8.36 -0.09
N TYR A 136 -10.20 9.08 0.43
CA TYR A 136 -9.90 10.45 0.03
C TYR A 136 -8.73 10.50 -0.94
N PRO A 137 -8.84 11.23 -2.07
CA PRO A 137 -7.72 11.47 -2.98
C PRO A 137 -6.51 12.06 -2.24
N SER A 138 -5.29 11.70 -2.65
CA SER A 138 -4.06 12.10 -1.97
C SER A 138 -3.96 13.61 -1.72
N ALA A 139 -4.22 14.44 -2.72
CA ALA A 139 -4.21 15.90 -2.56
C ALA A 139 -5.22 16.39 -1.50
N LEU A 140 -6.42 15.82 -1.47
CA LEU A 140 -7.45 16.17 -0.52
C LEU A 140 -7.13 15.67 0.90
N ALA A 141 -6.63 14.45 1.03
CA ALA A 141 -6.22 13.87 2.31
C ALA A 141 -5.06 14.68 2.94
N ASN A 142 -4.05 15.05 2.15
CA ASN A 142 -2.94 15.91 2.56
C ASN A 142 -3.43 17.30 2.99
N ALA A 143 -4.37 17.88 2.25
CA ALA A 143 -4.96 19.18 2.58
C ALA A 143 -5.76 19.14 3.89
N ILE A 144 -6.49 18.06 4.17
CA ILE A 144 -7.27 17.87 5.40
C ILE A 144 -6.34 17.66 6.61
N THR A 145 -5.34 16.79 6.48
CA THR A 145 -4.40 16.51 7.57
C THR A 145 -3.41 17.63 7.84
N GLY A 146 -3.14 18.47 6.82
CA GLY A 146 -2.04 19.44 6.83
C GLY A 146 -0.65 18.81 6.86
N LYS A 147 -0.56 17.50 6.51
CA LYS A 147 0.67 16.71 6.42
C LYS A 147 0.70 16.00 5.08
N ASP A 148 1.88 15.85 4.52
CA ASP A 148 2.10 14.99 3.37
C ASP A 148 2.12 13.53 3.85
N LEU A 149 1.21 12.72 3.31
CA LEU A 149 1.05 11.32 3.68
C LEU A 149 1.97 10.39 2.86
N ASP A 150 2.57 10.91 1.77
CA ASP A 150 3.52 10.18 0.94
C ASP A 150 4.55 11.12 0.30
N LEU A 151 5.73 11.19 0.88
CA LEU A 151 6.82 12.05 0.44
C LEU A 151 7.49 11.62 -0.88
N VAL A 152 7.07 10.50 -1.47
CA VAL A 152 7.76 9.89 -2.62
C VAL A 152 6.98 10.06 -3.91
N ASN A 153 5.67 9.90 -3.85
CA ASN A 153 4.81 9.87 -5.02
C ASN A 153 4.04 11.20 -5.17
N PRO A 154 3.68 11.59 -6.40
CA PRO A 154 2.87 12.79 -6.61
C PRO A 154 1.45 12.59 -6.09
N GLU A 155 0.71 13.68 -5.90
CA GLU A 155 -0.70 13.64 -5.55
C GLU A 155 -1.59 13.43 -6.77
N ILE A 156 -1.14 13.90 -7.94
CA ILE A 156 -1.93 13.90 -9.19
C ILE A 156 -1.09 13.35 -10.32
N ILE A 157 -1.67 12.42 -11.08
CA ILE A 157 -1.15 11.95 -12.36
C ILE A 157 -2.02 12.52 -13.48
N LEU A 158 -1.37 13.13 -14.46
CA LEU A 158 -2.03 13.83 -15.56
C LEU A 158 -1.38 13.47 -16.90
N GLN A 159 -2.20 13.22 -17.90
CA GLN A 159 -1.77 12.96 -19.29
C GLN A 159 -2.50 13.87 -20.24
N ILE A 160 -1.77 14.53 -21.13
CA ILE A 160 -2.31 15.39 -22.21
C ILE A 160 -2.02 14.76 -23.56
N ASN A 161 -3.02 14.72 -24.41
CA ASN A 161 -2.88 14.17 -25.76
C ASN A 161 -2.00 15.06 -26.61
N SER A 162 -0.83 14.55 -27.00
CA SER A 162 0.12 15.27 -27.85
C SER A 162 -0.33 15.47 -29.29
N GLU A 163 -1.35 14.78 -29.74
CA GLU A 163 -1.85 14.77 -31.13
C GLU A 163 -3.15 15.55 -31.33
N ALA A 164 -3.69 16.19 -30.29
CA ALA A 164 -4.85 17.07 -30.44
C ALA A 164 -4.43 18.41 -31.08
N ASP A 165 -5.38 19.05 -31.76
CA ASP A 165 -5.16 20.33 -32.44
C ASP A 165 -5.21 21.47 -31.41
N TRP A 166 -4.08 21.73 -30.75
CA TRP A 166 -3.96 22.72 -29.71
C TRP A 166 -3.77 24.14 -30.22
N ASP A 167 -4.37 25.14 -29.55
CA ASP A 167 -4.02 26.54 -29.70
C ASP A 167 -2.59 26.77 -29.17
N LEU A 168 -1.65 26.98 -30.08
CA LEU A 168 -0.22 27.09 -29.77
C LEU A 168 0.18 28.49 -29.32
N ASP A 169 -0.59 29.52 -29.63
CA ASP A 169 -0.22 30.90 -29.29
C ASP A 169 -0.53 31.24 -27.82
N GLY A 170 -1.38 30.50 -27.18
CA GLY A 170 -1.72 30.62 -25.74
C GLY A 170 -2.40 31.94 -25.39
N LEU A 171 -2.96 32.65 -26.36
CA LEU A 171 -3.66 33.88 -26.14
C LEU A 171 -5.11 33.67 -25.67
N GLY A 172 -5.53 32.37 -25.54
CA GLY A 172 -6.89 32.00 -25.17
C GLY A 172 -7.92 32.41 -26.23
N ARG A 173 -7.52 32.27 -27.48
CA ARG A 173 -8.37 32.56 -28.65
C ARG A 173 -8.25 31.45 -29.69
N PRO A 174 -8.52 30.18 -29.31
CA PRO A 174 -8.45 29.08 -30.23
C PRO A 174 -9.41 29.30 -31.39
N THR A 175 -9.02 28.89 -32.57
CA THR A 175 -9.94 28.85 -33.70
C THR A 175 -10.99 27.76 -33.45
N ARG A 176 -12.03 27.76 -34.28
CA ARG A 176 -13.09 26.74 -34.22
C ARG A 176 -12.59 25.30 -34.49
N PHE A 177 -11.33 25.11 -34.74
CA PHE A 177 -10.67 23.81 -34.99
C PHE A 177 -9.63 23.47 -33.96
N GLU A 178 -9.31 24.38 -33.05
CA GLU A 178 -8.26 24.24 -32.04
C GLU A 178 -8.86 24.14 -30.63
N TYR A 179 -8.19 23.45 -29.76
CA TYR A 179 -8.56 23.31 -28.34
C TYR A 179 -7.66 24.19 -27.47
N ASP A 180 -8.26 24.79 -26.46
CA ASP A 180 -7.52 25.59 -25.46
C ASP A 180 -6.95 24.67 -24.36
N LEU A 181 -5.62 24.51 -24.36
CA LEU A 181 -4.94 23.62 -23.40
C LEU A 181 -5.18 24.04 -21.96
N LYS A 182 -5.21 25.33 -21.65
CA LYS A 182 -5.50 25.82 -20.31
C LYS A 182 -6.86 25.34 -19.82
N SER A 183 -7.88 25.37 -20.66
CA SER A 183 -9.24 24.93 -20.33
C SER A 183 -9.27 23.43 -20.04
N VAL A 184 -8.63 22.60 -20.86
CA VAL A 184 -8.46 21.17 -20.59
C VAL A 184 -7.73 20.94 -19.27
N MET A 185 -6.64 21.69 -19.00
CA MET A 185 -5.93 21.58 -17.74
C MET A 185 -6.75 21.97 -16.52
N ILE A 186 -7.63 22.99 -16.63
CA ILE A 186 -8.57 23.36 -15.56
C ILE A 186 -9.49 22.19 -15.25
N HIS A 187 -10.01 21.52 -16.26
CA HIS A 187 -10.87 20.35 -16.14
C HIS A 187 -10.12 19.17 -15.49
N GLU A 188 -8.99 18.79 -16.05
CA GLU A 188 -8.25 17.60 -15.58
C GLU A 188 -7.76 17.74 -14.13
N LEU A 189 -7.32 18.93 -13.73
CA LEU A 189 -6.94 19.17 -12.35
C LEU A 189 -8.10 18.97 -11.36
N ALA A 190 -9.36 19.17 -11.76
CA ALA A 190 -10.52 18.86 -10.92
C ALA A 190 -10.58 17.37 -10.59
N HIS A 191 -10.37 16.50 -11.61
CA HIS A 191 -10.34 15.05 -11.39
C HIS A 191 -9.19 14.65 -10.46
N GLY A 192 -8.00 15.17 -10.70
CA GLY A 192 -6.85 14.91 -9.83
C GLY A 192 -7.05 15.36 -8.39
N LEU A 193 -7.79 16.44 -8.16
CA LEU A 193 -8.11 16.98 -6.83
C LEU A 193 -9.30 16.25 -6.16
N GLY A 194 -10.00 15.35 -6.86
CA GLY A 194 -11.02 14.50 -6.29
C GLY A 194 -12.43 14.65 -6.85
N PHE A 195 -12.64 15.41 -7.91
CA PHE A 195 -13.91 15.40 -8.64
C PHE A 195 -13.97 14.14 -9.51
N LEU A 196 -14.05 12.97 -8.87
CA LEU A 196 -13.92 11.68 -9.56
C LEU A 196 -14.63 10.57 -8.77
N SER A 197 -15.49 9.81 -9.43
CA SER A 197 -16.05 8.56 -8.92
C SER A 197 -15.06 7.41 -9.14
N THR A 198 -14.96 6.49 -8.19
CA THR A 198 -14.19 5.25 -8.35
C THR A 198 -15.05 4.08 -8.84
N SER A 199 -16.27 4.36 -9.29
CA SER A 199 -17.18 3.33 -9.79
C SER A 199 -16.74 2.76 -11.15
N ALA A 200 -17.07 1.49 -11.37
CA ALA A 200 -16.90 0.82 -12.66
C ALA A 200 -18.17 0.04 -13.02
N TYR A 201 -18.37 -0.17 -14.32
CA TYR A 201 -19.52 -0.91 -14.86
C TYR A 201 -19.02 -2.03 -15.75
N VAL A 202 -19.20 -3.27 -15.34
CA VAL A 202 -18.59 -4.44 -15.98
C VAL A 202 -19.61 -5.54 -16.24
N PHE A 203 -19.37 -6.36 -17.26
CA PHE A 203 -20.19 -7.53 -17.54
C PHE A 203 -19.74 -8.72 -16.67
N ASP A 204 -20.58 -9.14 -15.73
CA ASP A 204 -20.36 -10.35 -14.93
C ASP A 204 -20.74 -11.59 -15.76
N ARG A 205 -19.74 -12.27 -16.26
CA ARG A 205 -19.92 -13.48 -17.09
C ARG A 205 -20.60 -14.62 -16.32
N THR A 206 -20.48 -14.67 -15.00
CA THR A 206 -21.07 -15.74 -14.16
C THR A 206 -22.56 -15.53 -13.98
N LYS A 207 -22.98 -14.28 -13.93
CA LYS A 207 -24.40 -13.88 -13.77
C LYS A 207 -25.07 -13.53 -15.09
N GLY A 208 -24.31 -13.39 -16.20
CA GLY A 208 -24.80 -13.02 -17.52
C GLY A 208 -25.40 -11.61 -17.58
N GLN A 209 -24.94 -10.68 -16.73
CA GLN A 209 -25.49 -9.33 -16.63
C GLN A 209 -24.40 -8.30 -16.31
N TYR A 210 -24.66 -7.03 -16.58
CA TYR A 210 -23.84 -5.93 -16.15
C TYR A 210 -24.05 -5.65 -14.66
N ILE A 211 -22.96 -5.36 -13.95
CA ILE A 211 -22.94 -5.00 -12.54
C ILE A 211 -22.11 -3.74 -12.32
N GLY A 212 -22.43 -2.98 -11.28
CA GLY A 212 -21.61 -1.88 -10.78
C GLY A 212 -20.60 -2.37 -9.77
N ILE A 213 -19.41 -1.81 -9.80
CA ILE A 213 -18.34 -2.01 -8.82
C ILE A 213 -18.00 -0.67 -8.19
N LEU A 214 -17.94 -0.61 -6.86
CA LEU A 214 -17.53 0.57 -6.09
C LEU A 214 -16.95 0.07 -4.78
N ASP A 215 -15.71 -0.37 -4.82
CA ASP A 215 -15.08 -0.99 -3.65
C ASP A 215 -14.38 0.05 -2.75
N GLN A 216 -14.01 1.19 -3.32
CA GLN A 216 -13.37 2.31 -2.63
C GLN A 216 -14.21 3.58 -2.73
N PRO A 217 -15.37 3.65 -2.05
CA PRO A 217 -16.22 4.82 -2.15
C PRO A 217 -15.50 6.07 -1.65
N THR A 218 -15.49 7.10 -2.49
CA THR A 218 -14.91 8.41 -2.16
C THR A 218 -15.96 9.35 -1.55
N PRO A 219 -15.57 10.52 -1.02
CA PRO A 219 -16.54 11.58 -0.71
C PRO A 219 -17.41 11.94 -1.90
N PHE A 220 -16.86 11.91 -3.13
CA PHE A 220 -17.62 12.15 -4.35
C PHE A 220 -18.76 11.14 -4.51
N ASP A 221 -18.47 9.85 -4.33
CA ASP A 221 -19.49 8.78 -4.41
C ASP A 221 -20.53 8.88 -3.29
N ALA A 222 -20.11 9.35 -2.12
CA ALA A 222 -21.03 9.54 -0.99
C ALA A 222 -21.97 10.74 -1.14
N TYR A 223 -21.59 11.75 -1.91
CA TYR A 223 -22.47 12.86 -2.29
C TYR A 223 -23.30 12.58 -3.56
N SER A 224 -22.90 11.59 -4.36
CA SER A 224 -23.65 11.15 -5.53
C SER A 224 -24.83 10.26 -5.10
N GLN A 225 -26.06 10.65 -5.44
CA GLN A 225 -27.30 10.00 -5.01
C GLN A 225 -28.20 9.71 -6.20
N THR A 226 -28.95 8.62 -6.10
CA THR A 226 -30.12 8.39 -6.93
C THR A 226 -31.22 9.40 -6.60
N GLU A 227 -32.24 9.56 -7.46
CA GLU A 227 -33.35 10.51 -7.22
C GLU A 227 -34.12 10.21 -5.93
N ASP A 228 -34.20 8.94 -5.53
CA ASP A 228 -34.83 8.47 -4.28
C ASP A 228 -33.92 8.60 -3.03
N GLY A 229 -32.70 9.13 -3.21
CA GLY A 229 -31.82 9.52 -2.10
C GLY A 229 -30.83 8.44 -1.65
N ASN A 230 -30.72 7.31 -2.36
CA ASN A 230 -29.69 6.32 -2.07
C ASN A 230 -28.32 6.80 -2.56
N ARG A 231 -27.33 6.89 -1.66
CA ARG A 231 -25.96 7.25 -2.03
C ARG A 231 -25.29 6.10 -2.79
N LEU A 232 -24.49 6.40 -3.82
CA LEU A 232 -23.71 5.36 -4.49
C LEU A 232 -22.81 4.60 -3.51
N ALA A 233 -22.20 5.31 -2.55
CA ALA A 233 -21.35 4.73 -1.53
C ALA A 233 -22.05 3.68 -0.63
N ASP A 234 -23.39 3.69 -0.57
CA ASP A 234 -24.17 2.76 0.26
C ASP A 234 -24.69 1.56 -0.52
N LEU A 235 -24.69 1.61 -1.85
CA LEU A 235 -25.14 0.50 -2.67
C LEU A 235 -24.11 -0.64 -2.61
N PRO A 236 -24.57 -1.91 -2.59
CA PRO A 236 -23.67 -3.05 -2.57
C PRO A 236 -22.73 -3.03 -3.79
N SER A 237 -21.44 -3.12 -3.57
CA SER A 237 -20.48 -3.29 -4.66
C SER A 237 -20.69 -4.64 -5.34
N ARG A 238 -20.32 -4.73 -6.61
CA ARG A 238 -20.50 -5.91 -7.49
C ARG A 238 -21.96 -6.36 -7.60
N SER A 239 -22.86 -5.38 -7.63
CA SER A 239 -24.29 -5.63 -7.69
C SER A 239 -24.94 -5.09 -8.98
N PHE A 240 -26.04 -5.70 -9.34
CA PHE A 240 -26.91 -5.21 -10.40
C PHE A 240 -27.53 -3.85 -10.05
N GLU A 241 -27.86 -3.68 -8.77
CA GLU A 241 -28.44 -2.46 -8.20
C GLU A 241 -27.53 -1.25 -8.40
N LEU A 242 -26.24 -1.39 -8.05
CA LEU A 242 -25.24 -0.35 -8.30
C LEU A 242 -25.08 -0.14 -9.83
N GLY A 243 -25.01 -1.21 -10.62
CA GLY A 243 -24.95 -1.10 -12.08
C GLY A 243 -26.10 -0.29 -12.68
N GLN A 244 -27.31 -0.51 -12.18
CA GLN A 244 -28.48 0.28 -12.60
C GLN A 244 -28.38 1.76 -12.18
N ALA A 245 -27.82 2.04 -11.00
CA ALA A 245 -27.64 3.42 -10.52
C ALA A 245 -26.63 4.19 -11.38
N LEU A 246 -25.56 3.54 -11.85
CA LEU A 246 -24.53 4.16 -12.69
C LEU A 246 -25.02 4.54 -14.11
N THR A 247 -26.14 4.00 -14.56
CA THR A 247 -26.73 4.25 -15.90
C THR A 247 -28.11 4.91 -15.81
N ARG A 248 -28.44 5.46 -14.63
CA ARG A 248 -29.67 6.21 -14.39
C ARG A 248 -29.32 7.55 -13.77
N LYS A 249 -30.31 8.42 -13.69
CA LYS A 249 -30.16 9.77 -13.18
C LYS A 249 -29.58 9.81 -11.77
N LEU A 250 -28.41 10.43 -11.63
CA LEU A 250 -27.74 10.73 -10.37
C LEU A 250 -27.69 12.24 -10.14
N VAL A 251 -27.80 12.64 -8.89
CA VAL A 251 -27.77 14.01 -8.47
C VAL A 251 -26.76 14.21 -7.33
N TRP A 252 -26.17 15.39 -7.25
CA TRP A 252 -25.32 15.81 -6.15
C TRP A 252 -26.13 16.22 -4.91
N SER A 253 -25.74 15.76 -3.73
CA SER A 253 -26.45 16.01 -2.47
C SER A 253 -25.75 16.95 -1.51
N GLY A 254 -24.56 17.45 -1.85
CA GLY A 254 -23.79 18.37 -1.01
C GLY A 254 -24.37 19.76 -0.97
N ALA A 255 -24.38 20.36 0.21
CA ALA A 255 -25.07 21.63 0.46
C ALA A 255 -24.44 22.81 -0.31
N GLU A 256 -23.10 22.85 -0.44
CA GLU A 256 -22.39 23.92 -1.16
C GLU A 256 -22.64 23.84 -2.66
N GLY A 257 -22.62 22.63 -3.23
CA GLY A 257 -22.96 22.39 -4.66
C GLY A 257 -24.40 22.75 -4.96
N ILE A 258 -25.35 22.39 -4.08
CA ILE A 258 -26.77 22.73 -4.21
C ILE A 258 -26.95 24.26 -4.14
N ALA A 259 -26.34 24.93 -3.17
CA ALA A 259 -26.42 26.37 -3.03
C ALA A 259 -25.86 27.10 -4.26
N ALA A 260 -24.73 26.63 -4.78
CA ALA A 260 -24.10 27.16 -5.98
C ALA A 260 -24.94 26.96 -7.25
N ASN A 261 -25.82 25.95 -7.26
CA ASN A 261 -26.77 25.66 -8.34
C ASN A 261 -28.19 26.17 -8.03
N ASN A 262 -28.28 27.33 -7.38
CA ASN A 262 -29.55 28.02 -7.07
C ASN A 262 -30.53 27.15 -6.26
N GLY A 263 -30.04 26.28 -5.39
CA GLY A 263 -30.86 25.42 -4.53
C GLY A 263 -31.33 24.12 -5.23
N ILE A 264 -30.94 23.90 -6.47
CA ILE A 264 -31.25 22.69 -7.24
C ILE A 264 -30.09 21.72 -7.13
N LYS A 265 -30.36 20.44 -6.86
CA LYS A 265 -29.34 19.39 -6.87
C LYS A 265 -28.67 19.31 -8.24
N PRO A 266 -27.36 19.54 -8.38
CA PRO A 266 -26.64 19.39 -9.64
C PRO A 266 -26.83 17.98 -10.22
N LEU A 267 -27.13 17.86 -11.50
CA LEU A 267 -27.27 16.60 -12.22
C LEU A 267 -25.88 16.12 -12.66
N LEU A 268 -25.58 14.84 -12.41
CA LEU A 268 -24.36 14.21 -12.85
C LEU A 268 -24.57 13.53 -14.22
N TYR A 269 -23.49 13.44 -14.98
CA TYR A 269 -23.52 12.79 -16.30
C TYR A 269 -23.67 11.28 -16.16
N THR A 270 -24.83 10.77 -16.54
CA THR A 270 -25.18 9.34 -16.44
C THR A 270 -25.92 8.91 -17.70
N PRO A 271 -25.21 8.77 -18.83
CA PRO A 271 -25.80 8.33 -20.09
C PRO A 271 -26.33 6.90 -19.97
N SER A 272 -27.29 6.53 -20.82
CA SER A 272 -27.89 5.18 -20.85
C SER A 272 -26.86 4.06 -21.13
N THR A 273 -25.78 4.41 -21.82
CA THR A 273 -24.60 3.55 -22.00
C THR A 273 -23.48 4.11 -21.14
N TYR A 274 -22.96 3.31 -20.22
CA TYR A 274 -21.86 3.73 -19.35
C TYR A 274 -20.59 4.00 -20.15
N GLU A 275 -20.00 5.16 -19.93
CA GLU A 275 -18.77 5.62 -20.55
C GLU A 275 -17.67 5.71 -19.50
N ALA A 276 -16.68 4.82 -19.60
CA ALA A 276 -15.58 4.79 -18.65
C ALA A 276 -14.78 6.11 -18.71
N GLY A 277 -14.50 6.69 -17.52
CA GLY A 277 -13.81 7.97 -17.42
C GLY A 277 -14.70 9.20 -17.53
N SER A 278 -15.97 9.07 -17.96
CA SER A 278 -16.94 10.17 -18.05
C SER A 278 -18.14 9.98 -17.15
N SER A 279 -18.80 8.82 -17.24
CA SER A 279 -20.03 8.57 -16.47
C SER A 279 -19.81 8.78 -14.99
N VAL A 280 -20.74 9.46 -14.34
CA VAL A 280 -20.75 9.87 -12.92
C VAL A 280 -19.76 10.99 -12.59
N SER A 281 -18.59 11.00 -13.17
CA SER A 281 -17.47 11.89 -12.84
C SER A 281 -17.54 13.29 -13.46
N HIS A 282 -18.67 13.65 -14.03
CA HIS A 282 -18.90 14.94 -14.67
C HIS A 282 -20.29 15.49 -14.33
N LEU A 283 -20.49 16.77 -14.57
CA LEU A 283 -21.81 17.37 -14.65
C LEU A 283 -22.49 16.95 -15.94
N ASP A 284 -23.82 16.84 -15.89
CA ASP A 284 -24.64 16.42 -17.04
C ASP A 284 -24.48 17.39 -18.23
N GLU A 285 -24.10 16.83 -19.38
CA GLU A 285 -23.82 17.59 -20.59
C GLU A 285 -25.04 18.38 -21.06
N ASP A 286 -26.21 17.75 -21.14
CA ASP A 286 -27.44 18.40 -21.62
C ASP A 286 -27.89 19.55 -20.72
N THR A 287 -27.64 19.44 -19.41
CA THR A 287 -28.03 20.43 -18.43
C THR A 287 -27.03 21.58 -18.33
N PHE A 288 -25.73 21.30 -18.44
CA PHE A 288 -24.68 22.28 -18.13
C PHE A 288 -23.90 22.80 -19.35
N ALA A 289 -24.00 22.13 -20.51
CA ALA A 289 -23.46 22.70 -21.73
C ALA A 289 -24.06 24.10 -21.99
N ASN A 290 -23.27 25.03 -22.40
CA ASN A 290 -23.64 26.42 -22.66
C ASN A 290 -24.15 27.21 -21.43
N THR A 291 -23.87 26.79 -20.20
CA THR A 291 -24.22 27.50 -18.96
C THR A 291 -23.06 28.39 -18.44
N GLY A 292 -22.14 28.76 -19.30
CA GLY A 292 -20.95 29.57 -18.98
C GLY A 292 -19.92 28.76 -18.17
N ALA A 293 -19.44 29.31 -17.06
CA ALA A 293 -18.36 28.68 -16.28
C ALA A 293 -18.69 27.28 -15.74
N ASN A 294 -19.95 26.88 -15.59
CA ASN A 294 -20.33 25.55 -15.12
C ASN A 294 -20.13 24.45 -16.17
N THR A 295 -19.95 24.81 -17.45
CA THR A 295 -19.61 23.88 -18.53
C THR A 295 -18.20 23.26 -18.32
N VAL A 296 -17.33 23.87 -17.54
CA VAL A 296 -15.93 23.45 -17.35
C VAL A 296 -15.74 21.99 -16.95
N ILE A 297 -16.71 21.36 -16.33
CA ILE A 297 -16.64 19.98 -15.86
C ILE A 297 -17.73 19.09 -16.46
N THR A 298 -18.20 19.41 -17.66
CA THR A 298 -18.96 18.48 -18.49
C THR A 298 -17.99 17.54 -19.25
N PRO A 299 -18.43 16.35 -19.73
CA PRO A 299 -17.52 15.35 -20.32
C PRO A 299 -16.78 15.81 -21.58
N SER A 300 -17.37 16.75 -22.33
CA SER A 300 -16.86 17.16 -23.63
C SER A 300 -16.48 18.63 -23.64
N MET A 301 -15.42 18.94 -24.39
CA MET A 301 -15.00 20.31 -24.68
C MET A 301 -15.01 20.54 -26.18
N ALA A 302 -15.68 21.55 -26.65
CA ALA A 302 -15.73 21.89 -28.06
C ALA A 302 -14.48 22.64 -28.53
N ALA A 303 -14.09 22.45 -29.77
CA ALA A 303 -13.04 23.28 -30.36
C ALA A 303 -13.50 24.76 -30.40
N GLY A 304 -12.60 25.68 -30.07
CA GLY A 304 -12.89 27.11 -29.92
C GLY A 304 -13.48 27.51 -28.56
N GLU A 305 -13.71 26.56 -27.65
CA GLU A 305 -14.19 26.85 -26.29
C GLU A 305 -13.06 27.19 -25.35
N VAL A 306 -13.31 28.19 -24.45
CA VAL A 306 -12.30 28.67 -23.50
C VAL A 306 -12.90 28.88 -22.11
N PHE A 307 -12.31 28.30 -21.09
CA PHE A 307 -12.66 28.52 -19.69
C PHE A 307 -11.65 29.41 -18.98
N THR A 308 -12.16 30.43 -18.30
CA THR A 308 -11.32 31.39 -17.54
C THR A 308 -11.56 31.31 -16.04
N GLU A 309 -12.54 30.53 -15.59
CA GLU A 309 -12.91 30.34 -14.19
C GLU A 309 -13.43 28.91 -13.96
N LEU A 310 -13.45 28.49 -12.69
CA LEU A 310 -13.80 27.11 -12.31
C LEU A 310 -15.32 26.83 -12.26
N GLY A 311 -16.14 27.84 -12.40
CA GLY A 311 -17.57 27.72 -12.23
C GLY A 311 -18.03 27.57 -10.76
N PRO A 312 -19.13 28.21 -10.40
CA PRO A 312 -19.63 28.18 -9.02
C PRO A 312 -20.08 26.77 -8.58
N VAL A 313 -20.68 25.98 -9.46
CA VAL A 313 -21.15 24.63 -9.12
C VAL A 313 -19.98 23.70 -8.83
N LEU A 314 -18.95 23.67 -9.70
CA LEU A 314 -17.72 22.90 -9.45
C LEU A 314 -17.09 23.30 -8.12
N LEU A 315 -16.91 24.59 -7.87
CA LEU A 315 -16.31 25.08 -6.62
C LEU A 315 -17.15 24.72 -5.38
N GLY A 316 -18.48 24.75 -5.48
CA GLY A 316 -19.38 24.32 -4.42
C GLY A 316 -19.21 22.83 -4.12
N MET A 317 -19.22 21.99 -5.15
CA MET A 317 -19.03 20.55 -5.02
C MET A 317 -17.64 20.22 -4.43
N MET A 318 -16.59 20.90 -4.87
CA MET A 318 -15.23 20.71 -4.32
C MET A 318 -15.12 21.10 -2.84
N ARG A 319 -15.91 22.10 -2.38
CA ARG A 319 -16.00 22.41 -0.93
C ARG A 319 -16.73 21.33 -0.16
N ASP A 320 -17.79 20.75 -0.73
CA ASP A 320 -18.50 19.62 -0.11
C ASP A 320 -17.58 18.42 0.17
N LEU A 321 -16.64 18.11 -0.74
CA LEU A 321 -15.71 16.98 -0.58
C LEU A 321 -14.85 17.04 0.70
N ARG A 322 -14.71 18.24 1.30
CA ARG A 322 -13.98 18.45 2.57
C ARG A 322 -14.83 18.19 3.80
N ASN A 323 -16.14 18.07 3.62
CA ASN A 323 -17.09 17.92 4.69
C ASN A 323 -17.49 16.45 4.87
N LYS A 324 -18.05 16.12 6.02
CA LYS A 324 -18.65 14.82 6.23
C LYS A 324 -19.99 14.75 5.48
N PRO A 325 -20.19 13.81 4.55
CA PRO A 325 -21.48 13.61 3.90
C PRO A 325 -22.57 13.30 4.94
N ALA A 326 -23.81 13.70 4.63
CA ALA A 326 -24.94 13.28 5.43
C ALA A 326 -25.04 11.74 5.46
N PRO A 327 -25.44 11.12 6.56
CA PRO A 327 -25.64 9.67 6.61
C PRO A 327 -26.64 9.25 5.54
N GLY A 328 -26.35 8.13 4.87
CA GLY A 328 -27.30 7.52 3.94
C GLY A 328 -28.50 6.88 4.67
N LEU A 329 -29.41 6.35 3.88
CA LEU A 329 -30.59 5.67 4.40
C LEU A 329 -30.17 4.29 4.93
N ALA A 330 -30.27 4.06 6.25
CA ALA A 330 -30.00 2.74 6.83
C ALA A 330 -31.11 1.76 6.41
N ALA A 331 -30.74 0.72 5.67
CA ALA A 331 -31.71 -0.27 5.19
C ALA A 331 -32.07 -1.32 6.24
N GLY A 332 -31.38 -1.37 7.39
CA GLY A 332 -31.65 -2.33 8.47
C GLY A 332 -30.60 -2.32 9.57
N ILE A 333 -30.63 -3.33 10.43
CA ILE A 333 -29.58 -3.52 11.43
C ILE A 333 -28.31 -4.08 10.78
N PRO A 334 -27.10 -3.77 11.30
CA PRO A 334 -25.86 -4.36 10.80
C PRO A 334 -25.87 -5.89 10.95
N SER A 335 -25.20 -6.60 10.05
CA SER A 335 -24.81 -7.99 10.27
C SER A 335 -23.69 -8.06 11.31
N GLU A 336 -23.30 -9.26 11.68
CA GLU A 336 -22.17 -9.45 12.59
C GLU A 336 -20.86 -8.94 11.98
N VAL A 337 -19.93 -8.47 12.82
CA VAL A 337 -18.58 -8.12 12.40
C VAL A 337 -17.84 -9.37 11.91
N LEU A 338 -16.93 -9.17 10.94
CA LEU A 338 -16.18 -10.27 10.35
C LEU A 338 -14.79 -10.39 11.00
N ASN A 339 -14.19 -11.56 10.95
CA ASN A 339 -12.79 -11.85 11.29
C ASN A 339 -12.28 -11.31 12.63
N ALA A 340 -13.15 -11.26 13.64
CA ALA A 340 -12.83 -10.70 14.96
C ALA A 340 -11.73 -11.48 15.70
N GLN A 341 -10.70 -10.76 16.14
CA GLN A 341 -9.56 -11.30 16.87
C GLN A 341 -9.14 -10.39 18.02
N ALA A 342 -8.60 -10.99 19.08
CA ALA A 342 -7.98 -10.29 20.19
C ALA A 342 -6.49 -10.64 20.25
N LEU A 343 -5.63 -9.67 19.94
CA LEU A 343 -4.18 -9.84 19.96
C LEU A 343 -3.63 -9.60 21.37
N ILE A 344 -2.66 -10.39 21.75
CA ILE A 344 -2.03 -10.36 23.07
C ILE A 344 -1.12 -9.14 23.19
N ALA A 345 -1.34 -8.30 24.21
CA ALA A 345 -0.49 -7.17 24.52
C ALA A 345 -0.18 -7.10 26.01
N ASP A 346 0.69 -6.19 26.45
CA ASP A 346 1.05 -6.00 27.86
C ASP A 346 -0.07 -5.23 28.57
N THR A 347 -0.66 -5.86 29.59
CA THR A 347 -1.80 -5.34 30.38
C THR A 347 -2.96 -4.85 29.50
N SER A 348 -3.06 -5.35 28.27
CA SER A 348 -4.01 -4.88 27.28
C SER A 348 -4.30 -5.93 26.21
N ALA A 349 -5.31 -5.66 25.38
CA ALA A 349 -5.62 -6.40 24.16
C ALA A 349 -5.80 -5.41 23.00
N LEU A 350 -5.29 -5.77 21.81
CA LEU A 350 -5.64 -5.10 20.57
C LEU A 350 -6.74 -5.91 19.90
N ILE A 351 -7.94 -5.36 19.82
CA ILE A 351 -9.08 -5.99 19.17
C ILE A 351 -9.13 -5.53 17.73
N ILE A 352 -9.10 -6.47 16.81
CA ILE A 352 -9.22 -6.24 15.37
C ILE A 352 -10.42 -6.99 14.83
N PHE A 353 -11.12 -6.40 13.90
CA PHE A 353 -12.27 -6.99 13.20
C PHE A 353 -12.49 -6.25 11.88
N ASP A 354 -13.20 -6.91 10.98
CA ASP A 354 -13.66 -6.30 9.75
C ASP A 354 -15.11 -5.84 9.91
N GLU A 355 -15.50 -4.89 9.07
CA GLU A 355 -16.87 -4.38 9.05
C GLU A 355 -17.88 -5.50 8.75
N PRO A 356 -19.15 -5.35 9.18
CA PRO A 356 -20.25 -6.20 8.75
C PRO A 356 -20.36 -6.29 7.22
N ALA A 357 -20.74 -7.44 6.70
CA ALA A 357 -20.93 -7.64 5.25
C ALA A 357 -21.91 -6.65 4.62
N ASN A 358 -22.89 -6.16 5.41
CA ASN A 358 -23.88 -5.17 4.99
C ASN A 358 -23.60 -3.76 5.54
N ALA A 359 -22.36 -3.43 5.92
CA ALA A 359 -22.03 -2.14 6.55
C ALA A 359 -22.42 -0.94 5.68
N ARG A 360 -22.34 -1.06 4.36
CA ARG A 360 -22.73 -0.01 3.42
C ARG A 360 -24.22 0.29 3.44
N THR A 361 -25.05 -0.74 3.42
CA THR A 361 -26.52 -0.59 3.41
C THR A 361 -27.11 -0.35 4.79
N SER A 362 -26.42 -0.80 5.86
CA SER A 362 -26.89 -0.72 7.24
C SER A 362 -26.08 0.24 8.11
N GLN A 363 -25.20 1.00 7.55
CA GLN A 363 -24.33 2.04 8.14
C GLN A 363 -24.08 1.92 9.62
N VAL A 364 -22.94 1.29 9.97
CA VAL A 364 -22.53 1.16 11.37
C VAL A 364 -22.18 2.53 11.96
N ARG A 365 -22.75 2.86 13.11
CA ARG A 365 -22.44 4.08 13.86
C ARG A 365 -21.32 3.88 14.86
N GLU A 366 -21.30 2.69 15.49
CA GLU A 366 -20.38 2.36 16.57
C GLU A 366 -20.24 0.86 16.72
N TYR A 367 -19.13 0.46 17.31
CA TYR A 367 -18.88 -0.92 17.75
C TYR A 367 -18.77 -0.97 19.27
N ILE A 368 -19.50 -1.89 19.89
CA ILE A 368 -19.49 -2.10 21.33
C ILE A 368 -18.62 -3.33 21.60
N ILE A 369 -17.51 -3.14 22.31
CA ILE A 369 -16.60 -4.22 22.70
C ILE A 369 -16.76 -4.46 24.19
N LYS A 370 -17.29 -5.64 24.52
CA LYS A 370 -17.52 -6.05 25.90
C LYS A 370 -16.50 -7.08 26.36
N ASN A 371 -15.79 -6.81 27.43
CA ASN A 371 -15.00 -7.81 28.13
C ASN A 371 -15.93 -8.77 28.88
N VAL A 372 -16.04 -10.02 28.43
CA VAL A 372 -16.96 -11.02 29.00
C VAL A 372 -16.67 -11.33 30.48
N ASN A 373 -15.38 -11.30 30.85
CA ASN A 373 -14.95 -11.65 32.20
C ASN A 373 -15.23 -10.55 33.23
N THR A 374 -15.26 -9.28 32.82
CA THR A 374 -15.44 -8.14 33.73
C THR A 374 -16.75 -7.41 33.53
N GLY A 375 -17.45 -7.65 32.43
CA GLY A 375 -18.65 -6.93 32.02
C GLY A 375 -18.37 -5.50 31.51
N LYS A 376 -17.10 -5.02 31.50
CA LYS A 376 -16.76 -3.68 31.04
C LYS A 376 -16.93 -3.57 29.54
N GLU A 377 -17.56 -2.49 29.11
CA GLU A 377 -17.77 -2.16 27.68
C GLU A 377 -16.91 -0.96 27.26
N VAL A 378 -16.48 -0.97 26.03
CA VAL A 378 -15.78 0.14 25.34
C VAL A 378 -16.46 0.35 24.00
N ILE A 379 -16.81 1.59 23.70
CA ILE A 379 -17.43 1.98 22.44
C ILE A 379 -16.36 2.60 21.57
N VAL A 380 -16.27 2.16 20.32
CA VAL A 380 -15.35 2.67 19.30
C VAL A 380 -16.09 2.86 17.99
N THR A 381 -15.55 3.69 17.13
CA THR A 381 -16.12 3.95 15.79
C THR A 381 -15.45 3.11 14.70
N ASP A 382 -14.33 2.46 15.02
CA ASP A 382 -13.51 1.73 14.04
C ASP A 382 -12.63 0.66 14.70
N SER A 383 -12.06 -0.22 13.86
CA SER A 383 -11.00 -1.18 14.16
C SER A 383 -9.66 -0.60 13.72
N PRO A 384 -8.56 -0.79 14.48
CA PRO A 384 -8.43 -1.56 15.71
C PRO A 384 -8.80 -0.79 16.99
N ALA A 385 -9.26 -1.52 18.01
CA ALA A 385 -9.52 -0.99 19.33
C ALA A 385 -8.53 -1.51 20.38
N ILE A 386 -8.07 -0.64 21.29
CA ILE A 386 -7.18 -1.02 22.39
C ILE A 386 -7.97 -1.11 23.70
N ILE A 387 -8.01 -2.29 24.29
CA ILE A 387 -8.62 -2.54 25.60
C ILE A 387 -7.50 -2.58 26.65
N THR A 388 -7.47 -1.61 27.53
CA THR A 388 -6.45 -1.47 28.58
C THR A 388 -6.96 -1.94 29.97
N GLY A 389 -6.03 -2.02 30.94
CA GLY A 389 -6.37 -2.37 32.34
C GLY A 389 -6.57 -3.86 32.56
N LEU A 390 -6.07 -4.71 31.67
CA LEU A 390 -6.09 -6.16 31.83
C LEU A 390 -4.92 -6.62 32.73
N LYS A 391 -5.09 -7.74 33.40
CA LYS A 391 -4.04 -8.36 34.21
C LYS A 391 -3.28 -9.41 33.41
N ASN A 392 -1.95 -9.26 33.31
CA ASN A 392 -1.11 -10.26 32.67
C ASN A 392 -1.28 -11.64 33.34
N GLY A 393 -1.35 -12.69 32.52
CA GLY A 393 -1.53 -14.06 33.00
C GLY A 393 -3.00 -14.47 33.25
N THR A 394 -3.96 -13.54 33.12
CA THR A 394 -5.39 -13.83 33.23
C THR A 394 -6.01 -13.96 31.83
N SER A 395 -6.82 -14.99 31.61
CA SER A 395 -7.50 -15.19 30.33
C SER A 395 -8.72 -14.29 30.18
N TYR A 396 -8.90 -13.67 29.03
CA TYR A 396 -10.02 -12.80 28.69
C TYR A 396 -10.62 -13.18 27.35
N THR A 397 -11.93 -12.92 27.20
CA THR A 397 -12.70 -13.09 25.98
C THR A 397 -13.51 -11.82 25.75
N PHE A 398 -13.67 -11.43 24.50
CA PHE A 398 -14.40 -10.21 24.14
C PHE A 398 -15.58 -10.53 23.23
N GLU A 399 -16.71 -9.85 23.44
CA GLU A 399 -17.85 -9.79 22.54
C GLU A 399 -17.79 -8.48 21.76
N ILE A 400 -18.05 -8.52 20.46
CA ILE A 400 -18.07 -7.36 19.58
C ILE A 400 -19.43 -7.29 18.91
N ILE A 401 -20.05 -6.12 18.95
CA ILE A 401 -21.38 -5.84 18.40
C ILE A 401 -21.26 -4.58 17.55
N ALA A 402 -21.75 -4.60 16.33
CA ALA A 402 -21.94 -3.40 15.51
C ALA A 402 -23.33 -2.82 15.75
N SER A 403 -23.48 -1.52 15.83
CA SER A 403 -24.79 -0.89 16.03
C SER A 403 -25.02 0.34 15.15
N ASN A 404 -26.28 0.59 14.81
CA ASN A 404 -26.75 1.78 14.13
C ASN A 404 -28.10 2.27 14.71
N SER A 405 -28.75 3.23 14.07
CA SER A 405 -30.04 3.76 14.51
C SER A 405 -31.21 2.75 14.46
N MET A 406 -31.06 1.68 13.68
CA MET A 406 -32.08 0.62 13.54
C MET A 406 -31.91 -0.49 14.57
N GLY A 407 -30.74 -0.63 15.19
CA GLY A 407 -30.45 -1.64 16.19
C GLY A 407 -29.03 -2.17 16.20
N ALA A 408 -28.83 -3.24 16.93
CA ALA A 408 -27.54 -3.88 17.15
C ALA A 408 -27.46 -5.23 16.40
N SER A 409 -26.27 -5.52 15.89
CA SER A 409 -25.96 -6.80 15.24
C SER A 409 -25.98 -7.99 16.21
N PRO A 410 -25.99 -9.21 15.72
CA PRO A 410 -25.55 -10.34 16.50
C PRO A 410 -24.12 -10.13 17.00
N LYS A 411 -23.79 -10.68 18.18
CA LYS A 411 -22.45 -10.56 18.77
C LYS A 411 -21.49 -11.59 18.19
N VAL A 412 -20.25 -11.19 17.98
CA VAL A 412 -19.13 -12.08 17.67
C VAL A 412 -18.23 -12.21 18.90
N VAL A 413 -17.81 -13.43 19.21
CA VAL A 413 -16.98 -13.71 20.39
C VAL A 413 -15.56 -14.08 19.94
N THR A 414 -14.56 -13.36 20.46
CA THR A 414 -13.15 -13.65 20.15
C THR A 414 -12.70 -14.96 20.80
N LYS A 415 -11.65 -15.56 20.25
CA LYS A 415 -10.93 -16.63 20.95
C LYS A 415 -10.36 -16.09 22.28
N PRO A 416 -10.28 -16.90 23.36
CA PRO A 416 -9.67 -16.48 24.60
C PRO A 416 -8.21 -16.07 24.39
N MET A 417 -7.80 -14.95 25.00
CA MET A 417 -6.43 -14.45 24.98
C MET A 417 -5.91 -14.18 26.40
N THR A 418 -4.62 -14.27 26.61
CA THR A 418 -3.99 -14.02 27.90
C THR A 418 -2.93 -12.93 27.71
N PRO A 419 -3.13 -11.71 28.23
CA PRO A 419 -2.16 -10.65 28.20
C PRO A 419 -0.84 -11.06 28.84
N ARG A 420 0.27 -10.56 28.28
CA ARG A 420 1.60 -10.82 28.80
C ARG A 420 2.51 -9.60 28.57
N ALA A 421 3.58 -9.50 29.38
CA ALA A 421 4.54 -8.42 29.26
C ALA A 421 5.12 -8.32 27.85
N ALA A 422 5.27 -7.09 27.38
CA ALA A 422 5.92 -6.78 26.11
C ALA A 422 7.40 -7.25 26.11
N TRP A 423 7.92 -7.51 24.93
CA TRP A 423 9.33 -7.87 24.78
C TRP A 423 10.22 -6.68 25.16
N ARG A 424 11.25 -6.93 25.95
CA ARG A 424 12.19 -5.88 26.34
C ARG A 424 13.03 -5.46 25.15
N SER A 425 13.06 -4.15 24.86
CA SER A 425 13.82 -3.59 23.75
C SER A 425 15.18 -3.04 24.22
N GLN A 426 16.19 -3.19 23.37
CA GLN A 426 17.51 -2.59 23.50
C GLN A 426 17.86 -1.96 22.14
N VAL A 427 18.31 -0.70 22.14
CA VAL A 427 18.72 -0.02 20.91
C VAL A 427 20.07 -0.57 20.45
N LEU A 428 20.12 -1.04 19.20
CA LEU A 428 21.35 -1.43 18.49
C LEU A 428 21.93 -0.23 17.73
N ASP A 429 21.09 0.49 17.00
CA ASP A 429 21.45 1.71 16.29
C ASP A 429 20.34 2.76 16.46
N ALA A 430 20.70 3.93 16.98
CA ALA A 430 19.77 5.02 17.27
C ALA A 430 19.55 5.97 16.07
N THR A 431 20.33 5.81 15.01
CA THR A 431 20.43 6.78 13.91
C THR A 431 20.06 6.20 12.55
N SER A 432 19.79 4.90 12.48
CA SER A 432 19.50 4.22 11.21
C SER A 432 18.04 3.77 11.13
N ASP A 433 17.39 4.15 10.05
CA ASP A 433 16.06 3.69 9.70
C ASP A 433 16.18 2.51 8.72
N ALA A 434 15.94 1.31 9.21
CA ALA A 434 16.25 0.11 8.45
C ALA A 434 15.09 -0.30 7.56
N SER A 435 15.26 -0.18 6.24
CA SER A 435 14.30 -0.65 5.23
C SER A 435 14.43 -2.14 4.92
N SER A 436 15.58 -2.75 5.20
CA SER A 436 15.83 -4.19 5.06
C SER A 436 16.81 -4.66 6.14
N ILE A 437 16.53 -5.81 6.73
CA ILE A 437 17.39 -6.43 7.74
C ILE A 437 17.58 -7.91 7.41
N SER A 438 18.81 -8.36 7.47
CA SER A 438 19.16 -9.78 7.39
C SER A 438 20.15 -10.15 8.49
N SER A 439 20.15 -11.39 8.92
CA SER A 439 21.00 -11.87 9.97
C SER A 439 21.60 -13.23 9.65
N ALA A 440 22.77 -13.49 10.21
CA ALA A 440 23.43 -14.78 10.13
C ALA A 440 24.23 -15.07 11.43
N THR A 441 24.74 -16.28 11.56
CA THR A 441 25.68 -16.64 12.60
C THR A 441 27.05 -16.84 11.98
N LEU A 442 28.02 -16.00 12.37
CA LEU A 442 29.39 -16.05 11.88
C LEU A 442 30.33 -16.40 13.03
N ASN A 443 31.08 -17.49 12.92
CA ASN A 443 32.00 -17.99 13.97
C ASN A 443 31.33 -18.13 15.35
N GLY A 444 30.05 -18.58 15.34
CA GLY A 444 29.26 -18.76 16.55
C GLY A 444 28.69 -17.46 17.17
N GLN A 445 28.88 -16.32 16.51
CA GLN A 445 28.36 -15.01 16.95
C GLN A 445 27.33 -14.46 15.94
N PRO A 446 26.28 -13.76 16.40
CA PRO A 446 25.32 -13.15 15.50
C PRO A 446 25.92 -11.96 14.76
N VAL A 447 25.58 -11.86 13.48
CA VAL A 447 25.83 -10.70 12.63
C VAL A 447 24.53 -10.23 12.03
N ILE A 448 24.39 -8.91 11.86
CA ILE A 448 23.17 -8.26 11.35
C ILE A 448 23.59 -7.28 10.26
N ALA A 449 23.06 -7.44 9.06
CA ALA A 449 23.15 -6.42 8.00
C ALA A 449 21.83 -5.70 7.89
N TYR A 450 21.87 -4.39 7.67
CA TYR A 450 20.69 -3.56 7.46
C TYR A 450 20.99 -2.39 6.53
N VAL A 451 19.98 -2.06 5.71
CA VAL A 451 20.02 -0.93 4.79
C VAL A 451 19.32 0.25 5.46
N ASP A 452 20.03 1.34 5.63
CA ASP A 452 19.48 2.60 6.14
C ASP A 452 18.75 3.33 5.00
N SER A 453 17.42 3.46 5.09
CA SER A 453 16.58 4.04 4.04
C SER A 453 16.91 5.51 3.75
N LYS A 454 17.35 6.27 4.77
CA LYS A 454 17.63 7.70 4.64
C LYS A 454 18.97 8.00 3.97
N THR A 455 19.96 7.15 4.21
CA THR A 455 21.32 7.36 3.72
C THR A 455 21.72 6.40 2.60
N SER A 456 20.87 5.41 2.28
CA SER A 456 21.17 4.32 1.33
C SER A 456 22.48 3.59 1.66
N ILE A 457 22.84 3.49 2.95
CA ILE A 457 24.06 2.83 3.42
C ILE A 457 23.74 1.43 3.91
N LEU A 458 24.48 0.43 3.42
CA LEU A 458 24.47 -0.93 3.96
C LEU A 458 25.46 -1.05 5.11
N ARG A 459 24.92 -1.24 6.29
CA ARG A 459 25.70 -1.41 7.54
C ARG A 459 25.74 -2.88 7.96
N LEU A 460 26.83 -3.25 8.62
CA LEU A 460 27.02 -4.54 9.28
C LEU A 460 27.28 -4.31 10.77
N ALA A 461 26.45 -4.88 11.62
CA ALA A 461 26.69 -4.99 13.04
C ALA A 461 27.18 -6.41 13.39
N THR A 462 28.33 -6.51 14.04
CA THR A 462 28.93 -7.78 14.50
C THR A 462 29.05 -7.78 16.02
N TRP A 463 28.70 -8.89 16.65
CA TRP A 463 28.83 -9.03 18.09
C TRP A 463 30.28 -9.41 18.45
N GLY A 464 30.93 -8.57 19.23
CA GLY A 464 32.32 -8.77 19.69
C GLY A 464 32.45 -9.45 21.08
N GLY A 465 31.42 -10.13 21.56
CA GLY A 465 31.37 -10.80 22.85
C GLY A 465 30.90 -9.90 23.99
N LYS A 466 31.15 -8.59 23.93
CA LYS A 466 30.70 -7.60 24.93
C LYS A 466 29.87 -6.46 24.38
N SER A 467 30.10 -6.09 23.13
CA SER A 467 29.40 -4.98 22.45
C SER A 467 29.26 -5.23 20.95
N TRP A 468 28.33 -4.53 20.33
CA TRP A 468 28.18 -4.49 18.89
C TRP A 468 29.20 -3.55 18.27
N LYS A 469 29.89 -4.02 17.25
CA LYS A 469 30.74 -3.21 16.37
C LYS A 469 30.01 -2.99 15.06
N LYS A 470 29.93 -1.73 14.62
CA LYS A 470 29.28 -1.35 13.35
C LYS A 470 30.33 -0.99 12.32
N SER A 471 30.12 -1.43 11.08
CA SER A 471 30.92 -1.09 9.91
C SER A 471 30.03 -0.88 8.71
N THR A 472 30.51 -0.14 7.70
CA THR A 472 29.84 0.04 6.42
C THR A 472 30.30 -1.03 5.45
N ILE A 473 29.35 -1.73 4.82
CA ILE A 473 29.64 -2.67 3.73
C ILE A 473 29.72 -1.89 2.43
N ASP A 474 28.70 -1.09 2.12
CA ASP A 474 28.64 -0.29 0.91
C ASP A 474 27.67 0.89 1.07
N SER A 475 27.59 1.76 0.06
CA SER A 475 26.69 2.89 -0.01
C SER A 475 25.93 2.88 -1.34
N ASP A 476 24.90 3.69 -1.45
CA ASP A 476 24.02 3.75 -2.61
C ASP A 476 23.25 2.44 -2.87
N ILE A 477 22.59 1.95 -1.80
CA ILE A 477 21.93 0.65 -1.77
C ILE A 477 20.42 0.82 -1.77
N LYS A 478 19.72 -0.08 -2.47
CA LYS A 478 18.26 -0.21 -2.44
C LYS A 478 17.83 -1.66 -2.19
N GLY A 479 16.55 -1.83 -1.89
CA GLY A 479 15.92 -3.15 -1.84
C GLY A 479 16.40 -4.04 -0.68
N GLN A 480 16.37 -5.34 -0.92
CA GLN A 480 16.60 -6.36 0.06
C GLN A 480 18.10 -6.69 0.19
N VAL A 481 18.56 -6.88 1.43
CA VAL A 481 19.86 -7.48 1.73
C VAL A 481 19.68 -8.93 2.16
N SER A 482 20.54 -9.85 1.68
CA SER A 482 20.59 -11.21 2.17
C SER A 482 21.98 -11.62 2.63
N LEU A 483 22.03 -12.45 3.68
CA LEU A 483 23.24 -12.94 4.31
C LEU A 483 23.31 -14.46 4.27
N CYS A 484 24.44 -14.99 3.87
CA CYS A 484 24.80 -16.41 4.01
C CYS A 484 26.19 -16.56 4.61
N VAL A 485 26.46 -17.73 5.12
CA VAL A 485 27.77 -18.06 5.69
C VAL A 485 28.26 -19.38 5.13
N SER A 486 29.49 -19.42 4.64
CA SER A 486 30.17 -20.64 4.22
C SER A 486 31.40 -20.92 5.09
N GLY A 487 31.92 -22.13 4.97
CA GLY A 487 33.14 -22.55 5.64
C GLY A 487 32.91 -23.42 6.87
N THR A 488 33.99 -23.80 7.53
CA THR A 488 33.97 -24.61 8.75
C THR A 488 33.73 -23.76 9.98
N ARG A 489 33.29 -24.36 11.09
CA ARG A 489 33.00 -23.64 12.35
C ARG A 489 34.08 -22.67 12.82
N LEU A 490 35.35 -22.91 12.47
CA LEU A 490 36.48 -22.08 12.92
C LEU A 490 36.97 -21.07 11.86
N LYS A 491 36.58 -21.28 10.60
CA LYS A 491 36.95 -20.39 9.49
C LYS A 491 35.77 -20.20 8.57
N GLN A 492 34.95 -19.18 8.87
CA GLN A 492 33.77 -18.87 8.11
C GLN A 492 33.93 -17.54 7.35
N THR A 493 33.29 -17.47 6.19
CA THR A 493 33.18 -16.27 5.37
C THR A 493 31.71 -15.84 5.35
N LEU A 494 31.46 -14.58 5.61
CA LEU A 494 30.14 -13.97 5.44
C LEU A 494 29.99 -13.50 3.99
N HIS A 495 28.90 -13.87 3.38
CA HIS A 495 28.45 -13.48 2.05
C HIS A 495 27.27 -12.54 2.18
N VAL A 496 27.35 -11.39 1.50
CA VAL A 496 26.33 -10.32 1.54
C VAL A 496 25.91 -10.01 0.11
N PHE A 497 24.62 -10.14 -0.18
CA PHE A 497 24.06 -9.78 -1.47
C PHE A 497 23.09 -8.62 -1.30
N TYR A 498 23.14 -7.67 -2.21
CA TYR A 498 22.37 -6.42 -2.16
C TYR A 498 22.26 -5.79 -3.54
N ALA A 499 21.28 -4.88 -3.71
CA ALA A 499 21.11 -4.12 -4.96
C ALA A 499 21.76 -2.75 -4.86
N ASP A 500 22.40 -2.34 -5.92
CA ASP A 500 22.83 -0.98 -6.16
C ASP A 500 21.63 -0.10 -6.55
N LYS A 501 21.62 1.15 -6.09
CA LYS A 501 20.51 2.08 -6.34
C LYS A 501 20.61 2.75 -7.70
N THR A 502 21.82 3.13 -8.11
CA THR A 502 22.08 3.87 -9.33
C THR A 502 21.98 2.98 -10.57
N ASP A 503 22.73 1.86 -10.57
CA ASP A 503 22.84 0.99 -11.74
C ASP A 503 21.83 -0.17 -11.71
N SER A 504 21.21 -0.41 -10.54
CA SER A 504 20.29 -1.54 -10.33
C SER A 504 20.91 -2.92 -10.49
N ASP A 505 22.22 -3.01 -10.20
CA ASP A 505 23.01 -4.21 -10.25
C ASP A 505 22.84 -5.09 -9.01
N LEU A 506 22.92 -6.41 -9.17
CA LEU A 506 23.12 -7.33 -8.06
C LEU A 506 24.60 -7.31 -7.67
N ARG A 507 24.88 -6.81 -6.49
CA ARG A 507 26.22 -6.78 -5.90
C ARG A 507 26.41 -7.85 -4.84
N TYR A 508 27.65 -8.25 -4.70
CA TYR A 508 28.07 -9.23 -3.73
C TYR A 508 29.30 -8.74 -2.97
N ALA A 509 29.27 -8.88 -1.67
CA ALA A 509 30.43 -8.62 -0.83
C ALA A 509 30.78 -9.86 0.00
N THR A 510 32.07 -10.11 0.18
CA THR A 510 32.58 -11.04 1.19
C THR A 510 33.19 -10.28 2.34
N VAL A 511 32.89 -10.72 3.56
CA VAL A 511 33.46 -10.15 4.78
C VAL A 511 34.26 -11.22 5.52
N ASN A 512 35.57 -10.98 5.63
CA ASN A 512 36.51 -11.87 6.28
C ASN A 512 37.35 -11.06 7.30
N GLY A 513 36.92 -11.05 8.54
CA GLY A 513 37.44 -10.14 9.56
C GLY A 513 37.15 -8.68 9.22
N THR A 514 38.19 -7.88 8.99
CA THR A 514 38.07 -6.47 8.58
C THR A 514 38.14 -6.28 7.06
N LYS A 515 38.46 -7.31 6.32
CA LYS A 515 38.60 -7.23 4.86
C LYS A 515 37.23 -7.44 4.21
N ILE A 516 36.82 -6.48 3.39
CA ILE A 516 35.62 -6.50 2.56
C ILE A 516 36.07 -6.50 1.10
N SER A 517 35.64 -7.51 0.35
CA SER A 517 35.82 -7.56 -1.13
C SER A 517 34.45 -7.47 -1.77
N ARG A 518 34.34 -6.73 -2.87
CA ARG A 518 33.08 -6.49 -3.59
C ARG A 518 33.21 -6.84 -5.04
N GLU A 519 32.15 -7.38 -5.63
CA GLU A 519 32.02 -7.60 -7.08
C GLU A 519 30.56 -7.43 -7.50
N VAL A 520 30.35 -7.14 -8.80
CA VAL A 520 29.02 -7.18 -9.43
C VAL A 520 28.76 -8.62 -9.83
N VAL A 521 27.58 -9.14 -9.51
CA VAL A 521 27.16 -10.49 -9.89
C VAL A 521 26.42 -10.45 -11.21
N ASP A 522 25.43 -9.56 -11.35
CA ASP A 522 24.60 -9.42 -12.56
C ASP A 522 24.12 -7.98 -12.70
N GLY A 523 23.67 -7.60 -13.89
CA GLY A 523 23.13 -6.29 -14.23
C GLY A 523 24.07 -5.41 -15.07
N ASN A 524 25.38 -5.66 -15.03
CA ASN A 524 26.43 -4.84 -15.68
C ASN A 524 26.88 -5.39 -17.04
N ALA A 525 26.02 -6.07 -17.77
CA ALA A 525 26.37 -6.58 -19.10
C ALA A 525 26.03 -5.59 -20.21
N GLU A 526 26.82 -5.59 -21.28
CA GLU A 526 26.62 -4.71 -22.44
C GLU A 526 25.42 -5.12 -23.32
N LYS A 527 24.88 -6.31 -23.17
CA LYS A 527 23.81 -6.85 -24.02
C LYS A 527 22.74 -7.57 -23.22
N VAL A 528 21.49 -7.26 -23.50
CA VAL A 528 20.35 -8.05 -23.06
C VAL A 528 20.35 -9.39 -23.80
N GLN A 529 20.24 -10.51 -23.07
CA GLN A 529 20.21 -11.85 -23.65
C GLN A 529 18.79 -12.39 -23.73
N SER A 530 18.56 -13.22 -24.73
CA SER A 530 17.34 -13.99 -24.85
C SER A 530 17.30 -15.10 -23.79
N TYR A 531 16.13 -15.30 -23.19
CA TYR A 531 15.88 -16.37 -22.20
C TYR A 531 15.46 -17.69 -22.84
N GLU A 532 15.96 -17.99 -24.03
CA GLU A 532 15.63 -19.25 -24.70
C GLU A 532 16.35 -20.44 -24.08
N GLU A 533 17.45 -20.19 -23.37
CA GLU A 533 18.27 -21.20 -22.71
C GLU A 533 18.07 -21.15 -21.18
N ILE A 534 18.23 -22.30 -20.53
CA ILE A 534 18.15 -22.43 -19.08
C ILE A 534 19.33 -21.71 -18.39
N VAL A 535 20.49 -21.65 -19.04
CA VAL A 535 21.70 -20.97 -18.57
C VAL A 535 21.86 -19.63 -19.30
N ARG A 536 22.11 -18.57 -18.56
CA ARG A 536 22.37 -17.23 -19.11
C ARG A 536 23.67 -16.64 -18.59
N VAL A 537 24.13 -15.62 -19.25
CA VAL A 537 25.24 -14.75 -18.80
C VAL A 537 24.67 -13.45 -18.21
N PRO A 538 25.49 -12.66 -17.47
CA PRO A 538 25.09 -11.35 -16.95
C PRO A 538 24.52 -10.45 -18.06
N THR A 539 23.50 -9.69 -17.74
CA THR A 539 22.82 -8.80 -18.69
C THR A 539 22.66 -7.40 -18.13
N ALA A 540 22.57 -6.41 -19.02
CA ALA A 540 22.21 -5.04 -18.65
C ALA A 540 20.69 -4.97 -18.34
N SER A 541 20.31 -5.29 -17.11
CA SER A 541 18.95 -5.34 -16.63
C SER A 541 18.85 -4.72 -15.25
N ASN A 542 17.67 -4.24 -14.89
CA ASN A 542 17.35 -3.90 -13.52
C ASN A 542 17.13 -5.19 -12.74
N VAL A 543 18.11 -5.58 -11.93
CA VAL A 543 18.07 -6.84 -11.19
C VAL A 543 18.12 -6.60 -9.68
N SER A 544 17.62 -7.58 -8.92
CA SER A 544 17.91 -7.76 -7.49
C SER A 544 17.22 -6.84 -6.46
N THR A 545 16.14 -6.16 -6.76
CA THR A 545 15.34 -5.52 -5.69
C THR A 545 14.87 -6.54 -4.65
N SER A 546 14.60 -7.76 -5.09
CA SER A 546 14.37 -8.93 -4.23
C SER A 546 15.46 -9.97 -4.47
N ASN A 547 16.14 -10.41 -3.40
CA ASN A 547 17.19 -11.42 -3.49
C ASN A 547 17.24 -12.30 -2.23
N ALA A 548 17.72 -13.54 -2.39
CA ALA A 548 17.96 -14.46 -1.28
C ALA A 548 19.13 -15.38 -1.58
N CYS A 549 20.07 -15.48 -0.68
CA CYS A 549 21.21 -16.36 -0.84
C CYS A 549 21.08 -17.67 -0.07
N ALA A 550 21.80 -18.68 -0.53
CA ALA A 550 21.87 -19.99 0.08
C ALA A 550 23.27 -20.59 -0.11
N VAL A 551 23.70 -21.42 0.81
CA VAL A 551 24.99 -22.12 0.76
C VAL A 551 24.75 -23.62 0.91
N THR A 552 25.28 -24.41 -0.03
CA THR A 552 25.30 -25.88 0.01
C THR A 552 26.74 -26.39 0.15
N SER A 553 26.92 -27.70 0.13
CA SER A 553 28.24 -28.31 0.07
C SER A 553 28.95 -28.04 -1.26
N GLU A 554 28.26 -27.76 -2.35
CA GLU A 554 28.80 -27.47 -3.66
C GLU A 554 29.34 -26.06 -3.78
N GLY A 555 28.70 -25.05 -3.08
CA GLY A 555 29.10 -23.69 -3.19
C GLY A 555 28.03 -22.71 -2.71
N ILE A 556 28.09 -21.50 -3.28
CA ILE A 556 27.21 -20.38 -2.96
C ILE A 556 26.24 -20.18 -4.11
N GLN A 557 25.01 -19.86 -3.78
CA GLN A 557 23.98 -19.47 -4.75
C GLN A 557 23.18 -18.26 -4.24
N VAL A 558 22.72 -17.44 -5.17
CA VAL A 558 21.81 -16.32 -4.92
C VAL A 558 20.68 -16.37 -5.92
N PHE A 559 19.48 -16.18 -5.44
CA PHE A 559 18.26 -16.07 -6.24
C PHE A 559 17.80 -14.63 -6.22
N TYR A 560 17.39 -14.10 -7.35
CA TYR A 560 17.05 -12.69 -7.49
C TYR A 560 16.08 -12.50 -8.65
N ARG A 561 15.33 -11.41 -8.57
CA ARG A 561 14.42 -11.02 -9.64
C ARG A 561 15.15 -10.15 -10.66
N ASP A 562 14.89 -10.40 -11.92
CA ASP A 562 15.13 -9.46 -13.01
C ASP A 562 13.85 -8.64 -13.20
N ASP A 563 13.88 -7.38 -12.74
CA ASP A 563 12.71 -6.48 -12.80
C ASP A 563 12.38 -6.05 -14.23
N THR A 564 13.36 -6.10 -15.14
CA THR A 564 13.18 -5.74 -16.56
C THR A 564 12.42 -6.82 -17.33
N GLN A 565 12.68 -8.09 -17.00
CA GLN A 565 12.11 -9.26 -17.71
C GLN A 565 10.97 -9.92 -16.92
N GLY A 566 10.84 -9.63 -15.63
CA GLY A 566 9.84 -10.25 -14.77
C GLY A 566 10.14 -11.71 -14.40
N VAL A 567 11.38 -12.12 -14.37
CA VAL A 567 11.79 -13.52 -14.16
C VAL A 567 12.60 -13.73 -12.89
N LEU A 568 12.55 -14.95 -12.36
CA LEU A 568 13.39 -15.42 -11.27
C LEU A 568 14.69 -16.03 -11.82
N LEU A 569 15.79 -15.40 -11.49
CA LEU A 569 17.13 -15.83 -11.88
C LEU A 569 17.87 -16.46 -10.71
N GLY A 570 18.85 -17.28 -11.04
CA GLY A 570 19.83 -17.83 -10.12
C GLY A 570 21.25 -17.56 -10.61
N ALA A 571 22.12 -17.15 -9.69
CA ALA A 571 23.55 -17.16 -9.90
C ALA A 571 24.18 -18.08 -8.87
N TYR A 572 25.10 -18.93 -9.30
CA TYR A 572 25.77 -19.87 -8.41
C TYR A 572 27.23 -20.03 -8.78
N LYS A 573 28.07 -20.30 -7.81
CA LYS A 573 29.49 -20.66 -8.01
C LYS A 573 29.96 -21.70 -7.00
N ASN A 574 30.77 -22.64 -7.48
CA ASN A 574 31.51 -23.51 -6.59
C ASN A 574 32.55 -22.71 -5.80
N PHE A 575 32.96 -23.19 -4.64
CA PHE A 575 33.97 -22.48 -3.85
C PHE A 575 35.28 -22.31 -4.63
N GLY A 576 35.62 -21.03 -4.91
CA GLY A 576 36.80 -20.66 -5.70
C GLY A 576 36.59 -20.65 -7.21
N GLY A 577 35.39 -20.90 -7.71
CA GLY A 577 35.03 -20.79 -9.12
C GLY A 577 34.42 -19.45 -9.50
N ASP A 578 34.04 -19.33 -10.77
CA ASP A 578 33.34 -18.20 -11.34
C ASP A 578 31.82 -18.35 -11.19
N TRP A 579 31.09 -17.25 -11.40
CA TRP A 579 29.64 -17.25 -11.42
C TRP A 579 29.09 -17.94 -12.66
N ASN A 580 28.10 -18.78 -12.44
CA ASN A 580 27.26 -19.39 -13.46
C ASN A 580 25.84 -18.88 -13.25
N TYR A 581 25.07 -18.72 -14.33
CA TYR A 581 23.76 -18.09 -14.31
C TYR A 581 22.72 -19.04 -14.86
N GLU A 582 21.51 -18.93 -14.35
CA GLU A 582 20.38 -19.77 -14.76
C GLU A 582 19.06 -19.01 -14.68
N LEU A 583 18.13 -19.36 -15.54
CA LEU A 583 16.74 -18.99 -15.43
C LEU A 583 16.04 -20.06 -14.55
N VAL A 584 15.52 -19.61 -13.39
CA VAL A 584 14.83 -20.52 -12.48
C VAL A 584 13.34 -20.62 -12.85
N ASP A 585 12.61 -19.48 -12.98
CA ASP A 585 11.19 -19.49 -13.36
C ASP A 585 10.78 -18.14 -13.99
N GLY A 586 9.59 -18.09 -14.62
CA GLY A 586 8.96 -16.85 -15.09
C GLY A 586 9.05 -16.57 -16.58
N ASP A 587 9.72 -17.38 -17.35
CA ASP A 587 9.78 -17.28 -18.82
C ASP A 587 8.47 -17.82 -19.46
N ARG A 588 8.53 -18.47 -20.56
CA ARG A 588 7.41 -19.12 -21.23
C ARG A 588 7.00 -20.41 -20.53
N LYS A 589 5.76 -20.79 -20.73
CA LYS A 589 5.22 -22.06 -20.24
C LYS A 589 6.02 -23.26 -20.76
N THR A 590 6.42 -24.12 -19.85
CA THR A 590 7.06 -25.42 -20.13
C THR A 590 6.35 -26.50 -19.34
N ASP A 591 6.77 -27.77 -19.45
CA ASP A 591 6.19 -28.88 -18.68
C ASP A 591 6.32 -28.71 -17.15
N PHE A 592 7.26 -27.88 -16.69
CA PHE A 592 7.58 -27.68 -15.29
C PHE A 592 7.57 -26.21 -14.86
N ARG A 593 7.56 -25.26 -15.78
CA ARG A 593 7.47 -23.82 -15.50
C ARG A 593 6.19 -23.24 -16.10
N THR A 594 5.64 -22.25 -15.45
CA THR A 594 4.49 -21.50 -15.96
C THR A 594 4.92 -20.09 -16.38
N THR A 595 4.17 -19.48 -17.25
CA THR A 595 4.33 -18.06 -17.57
C THR A 595 3.91 -17.22 -16.38
N GLY A 596 4.36 -16.00 -16.33
CA GLY A 596 3.96 -15.01 -15.35
C GLY A 596 5.12 -14.15 -14.90
N ASP A 597 4.81 -13.05 -14.28
CA ASP A 597 5.76 -12.14 -13.65
C ASP A 597 6.05 -12.65 -12.23
N VAL A 598 7.28 -13.02 -11.91
CA VAL A 598 7.59 -13.80 -10.71
C VAL A 598 8.59 -13.12 -9.79
N ALA A 599 8.63 -13.56 -8.53
CA ALA A 599 9.64 -13.25 -7.52
C ALA A 599 9.74 -11.78 -7.11
N PHE A 600 8.63 -11.06 -7.05
CA PHE A 600 8.58 -9.75 -6.36
C PHE A 600 9.01 -9.91 -4.91
N HIS A 601 8.66 -11.05 -4.28
CA HIS A 601 9.10 -11.48 -2.97
C HIS A 601 9.65 -12.89 -3.03
N LEU A 602 10.84 -13.07 -2.49
CA LEU A 602 11.46 -14.40 -2.46
C LEU A 602 12.29 -14.63 -1.19
N LYS A 603 12.38 -15.87 -0.77
CA LYS A 603 13.28 -16.35 0.28
C LYS A 603 13.85 -17.71 -0.09
N ALA A 604 15.06 -17.97 0.40
CA ALA A 604 15.72 -19.26 0.19
C ALA A 604 16.10 -19.92 1.51
N LEU A 605 16.12 -21.23 1.52
CA LEU A 605 16.54 -22.07 2.64
C LEU A 605 17.31 -23.29 2.12
N VAL A 606 18.35 -23.69 2.81
CA VAL A 606 19.00 -24.98 2.60
C VAL A 606 18.76 -25.89 3.80
N ASP A 607 18.26 -27.08 3.53
CA ASP A 607 18.14 -28.15 4.52
C ASP A 607 18.66 -29.47 3.94
N ALA A 608 19.57 -30.14 4.67
CA ALA A 608 20.19 -31.38 4.25
C ALA A 608 20.72 -31.36 2.80
N ASN A 609 21.40 -30.26 2.42
CA ASN A 609 21.94 -29.97 1.10
C ASN A 609 20.88 -29.79 0.00
N LYS A 610 19.61 -29.78 0.33
CA LYS A 610 18.51 -29.42 -0.58
C LYS A 610 18.18 -27.95 -0.47
N THR A 611 18.16 -27.27 -1.61
CA THR A 611 17.76 -25.87 -1.71
C THR A 611 16.25 -25.78 -1.90
N TYR A 612 15.64 -24.83 -1.21
CA TYR A 612 14.24 -24.45 -1.31
C TYR A 612 14.17 -22.96 -1.59
N VAL A 613 13.44 -22.55 -2.62
CA VAL A 613 13.15 -21.14 -2.93
C VAL A 613 11.64 -20.96 -2.97
N ILE A 614 11.12 -20.12 -2.09
CA ILE A 614 9.71 -19.71 -2.09
C ILE A 614 9.61 -18.35 -2.73
N TYR A 615 8.64 -18.15 -3.61
CA TYR A 615 8.42 -16.89 -4.33
C TYR A 615 6.98 -16.78 -4.79
N ASP A 616 6.56 -15.54 -5.06
CA ASP A 616 5.27 -15.21 -5.64
C ASP A 616 5.32 -15.21 -7.17
N SER A 617 4.17 -15.36 -7.78
CA SER A 617 3.97 -15.26 -9.22
C SER A 617 2.68 -14.52 -9.51
N VAL A 618 2.76 -13.48 -10.29
CA VAL A 618 1.59 -12.77 -10.83
C VAL A 618 1.17 -13.50 -12.11
N LEU A 619 -0.08 -13.94 -12.17
CA LEU A 619 -0.61 -14.73 -13.27
C LEU A 619 -1.39 -13.90 -14.28
N ASP A 620 -2.04 -12.85 -13.81
CA ASP A 620 -2.88 -12.00 -14.64
C ASP A 620 -2.70 -10.54 -14.21
N ILE A 621 -2.52 -9.69 -15.21
CA ILE A 621 -2.38 -8.25 -15.03
C ILE A 621 -3.52 -7.63 -15.84
N ASP A 622 -4.30 -6.77 -15.22
CA ASP A 622 -5.27 -5.97 -15.94
C ASP A 622 -4.52 -5.00 -16.87
N ASP A 623 -4.55 -5.29 -18.16
CA ASP A 623 -3.90 -4.47 -19.21
C ASP A 623 -4.64 -3.16 -19.49
N ASN A 624 -5.82 -2.96 -18.91
CA ASN A 624 -6.56 -1.71 -19.03
C ASN A 624 -5.90 -0.60 -18.19
N GLN A 625 -4.74 -0.14 -18.66
CA GLN A 625 -4.00 1.08 -18.27
C GLN A 625 -3.27 1.08 -16.93
N SER A 626 -3.52 0.22 -15.97
CA SER A 626 -2.91 0.33 -14.64
C SER A 626 -1.84 -0.71 -14.30
N ARG A 627 -1.69 -1.77 -15.07
CA ARG A 627 -0.82 -2.94 -14.80
C ARG A 627 -0.91 -3.45 -13.36
N VAL A 628 -2.11 -3.44 -12.81
CA VAL A 628 -2.35 -3.93 -11.46
C VAL A 628 -2.52 -5.44 -11.50
N PRO A 629 -1.78 -6.21 -10.68
CA PRO A 629 -1.97 -7.64 -10.59
C PRO A 629 -3.40 -7.98 -10.18
N THR A 630 -4.09 -8.83 -10.94
CA THR A 630 -5.45 -9.29 -10.64
C THR A 630 -5.48 -10.69 -10.05
N SER A 631 -4.46 -11.49 -10.31
CA SER A 631 -4.32 -12.80 -9.67
C SER A 631 -2.85 -13.17 -9.50
N GLY A 632 -2.56 -13.99 -8.50
CA GLY A 632 -1.20 -14.45 -8.23
C GLY A 632 -1.18 -15.70 -7.36
N GLU A 633 -0.12 -16.48 -7.49
CA GLU A 633 0.08 -17.71 -6.74
C GLU A 633 1.42 -17.71 -5.99
N ILE A 634 1.53 -18.60 -5.01
CA ILE A 634 2.77 -18.85 -4.28
C ILE A 634 3.39 -20.14 -4.76
N ARG A 635 4.66 -20.08 -5.13
CA ARG A 635 5.43 -21.21 -5.68
C ARG A 635 6.61 -21.59 -4.80
N LEU A 636 7.00 -22.85 -4.91
CA LEU A 636 8.18 -23.42 -4.27
C LEU A 636 9.01 -24.18 -5.29
N ALA A 637 10.21 -23.68 -5.57
CA ALA A 637 11.21 -24.39 -6.35
C ALA A 637 12.20 -25.12 -5.42
N THR A 638 12.60 -26.33 -5.78
CA THR A 638 13.56 -27.12 -4.99
C THR A 638 14.56 -27.85 -5.88
N ARG A 639 15.83 -27.92 -5.44
CA ARG A 639 16.87 -28.78 -6.07
C ARG A 639 17.85 -29.33 -5.06
N THR A 640 18.63 -30.34 -5.47
CA THR A 640 19.65 -30.99 -4.64
C THR A 640 21.07 -30.83 -5.16
N SER A 641 21.25 -30.22 -6.32
CA SER A 641 22.55 -29.96 -6.95
C SER A 641 22.50 -28.65 -7.72
N PHE A 642 23.65 -28.16 -8.20
CA PHE A 642 23.73 -26.98 -9.06
C PHE A 642 23.37 -27.24 -10.53
N ASP A 643 22.95 -28.45 -10.85
CA ASP A 643 22.40 -28.76 -12.18
C ASP A 643 21.08 -28.03 -12.40
N PRO A 644 20.97 -27.14 -13.40
CA PRO A 644 19.73 -26.42 -13.70
C PRO A 644 18.53 -27.35 -14.01
N SER A 645 18.80 -28.57 -14.54
CA SER A 645 17.73 -29.54 -14.82
C SER A 645 17.17 -30.24 -13.56
N ALA A 646 17.83 -30.06 -12.42
CA ALA A 646 17.40 -30.65 -11.15
C ALA A 646 16.27 -29.91 -10.45
N TRP A 647 15.84 -28.75 -10.97
CA TRP A 647 14.74 -27.99 -10.40
C TRP A 647 13.42 -28.75 -10.45
N LYS A 648 12.70 -28.72 -9.32
CA LYS A 648 11.33 -29.24 -9.17
C LYS A 648 10.45 -28.14 -8.64
N TYR A 649 9.31 -27.92 -9.29
CA TYR A 649 8.39 -26.83 -8.98
C TYR A 649 7.12 -27.35 -8.37
N ARG A 650 6.51 -26.52 -7.54
CA ARG A 650 5.24 -26.80 -6.91
C ARG A 650 4.55 -25.51 -6.55
N THR A 651 3.27 -25.39 -6.88
CA THR A 651 2.37 -24.35 -6.36
C THR A 651 1.90 -24.74 -4.97
N LEU A 652 2.07 -23.84 -4.00
CA LEU A 652 1.59 -24.01 -2.62
C LEU A 652 0.15 -23.53 -2.47
N GLU A 653 -0.21 -22.45 -3.13
CA GLU A 653 -1.55 -21.89 -3.18
C GLU A 653 -1.75 -21.21 -4.52
N SER A 654 -2.87 -21.52 -5.18
CA SER A 654 -3.30 -20.89 -6.43
C SER A 654 -4.44 -19.93 -6.16
N PRO A 655 -4.64 -18.90 -7.01
CA PRO A 655 -5.77 -18.00 -6.86
C PRO A 655 -7.09 -18.76 -6.99
N THR A 656 -8.05 -18.35 -6.21
CA THR A 656 -9.44 -18.83 -6.31
C THR A 656 -10.18 -18.04 -7.39
N ALA A 657 -11.40 -18.49 -7.75
CA ALA A 657 -12.25 -17.82 -8.74
C ALA A 657 -12.58 -16.35 -8.36
N ASP A 658 -12.40 -15.98 -7.09
CA ASP A 658 -12.69 -14.65 -6.55
C ASP A 658 -11.47 -13.70 -6.62
N ALA A 659 -10.57 -13.87 -7.55
CA ALA A 659 -9.38 -13.07 -7.75
C ALA A 659 -8.57 -12.90 -6.45
N SER A 660 -7.66 -13.81 -6.16
CA SER A 660 -6.76 -13.72 -5.01
C SER A 660 -5.32 -13.60 -5.46
N ILE A 661 -4.56 -12.77 -4.73
CA ILE A 661 -3.13 -12.61 -4.92
C ILE A 661 -2.43 -13.16 -3.70
N HIS A 662 -1.58 -14.15 -3.91
CA HIS A 662 -0.78 -14.78 -2.88
C HIS A 662 0.68 -14.34 -3.00
N GLY A 663 1.35 -14.09 -1.86
CA GLY A 663 2.78 -13.84 -1.84
C GLY A 663 3.20 -12.37 -1.69
N TYR A 664 2.36 -11.48 -1.16
CA TYR A 664 2.75 -10.08 -0.87
C TYR A 664 3.99 -9.94 0.02
N ASP A 665 4.32 -10.96 0.77
CA ASP A 665 5.63 -11.24 1.37
C ASP A 665 5.71 -12.71 1.75
N VAL A 666 6.92 -13.25 1.83
CA VAL A 666 7.14 -14.67 2.04
C VAL A 666 8.20 -14.93 3.10
N ALA A 667 8.06 -16.02 3.82
CA ALA A 667 9.08 -16.58 4.70
C ALA A 667 9.16 -18.11 4.58
N ILE A 668 10.35 -18.65 4.74
CA ILE A 668 10.58 -20.10 4.79
C ILE A 668 11.55 -20.41 5.91
N VAL A 669 11.28 -21.47 6.68
CA VAL A 669 12.11 -21.86 7.81
C VAL A 669 12.06 -23.36 8.06
N LYS A 670 13.16 -23.92 8.55
CA LYS A 670 13.20 -25.27 9.10
C LYS A 670 12.70 -25.25 10.54
N GLY A 671 11.57 -25.88 10.79
CA GLY A 671 11.03 -26.15 12.12
C GLY A 671 11.36 -27.55 12.63
N ALA A 672 10.90 -27.87 13.83
CA ALA A 672 11.12 -29.19 14.45
C ALA A 672 10.48 -30.35 13.66
N ASN A 673 9.36 -30.08 12.99
CA ASN A 673 8.54 -31.08 12.31
C ASN A 673 8.46 -30.87 10.79
N GLY A 674 9.51 -30.29 10.18
CA GLY A 674 9.59 -30.04 8.75
C GLY A 674 9.84 -28.58 8.40
N ILE A 675 9.71 -28.26 7.12
CA ILE A 675 9.89 -26.92 6.60
C ILE A 675 8.53 -26.22 6.56
N PHE A 676 8.46 -25.02 7.11
CA PHE A 676 7.29 -24.16 7.08
C PHE A 676 7.48 -23.03 6.08
N ALA A 677 6.47 -22.77 5.29
CA ALA A 677 6.34 -21.62 4.42
C ALA A 677 5.23 -20.71 4.96
N SER A 678 5.42 -19.40 4.88
CA SER A 678 4.43 -18.42 5.30
C SER A 678 4.35 -17.29 4.27
N TRP A 679 3.17 -16.79 4.00
CA TRP A 679 2.95 -15.71 3.04
C TRP A 679 1.70 -14.92 3.38
N PHE A 680 1.65 -13.67 2.92
CA PHE A 680 0.43 -12.89 2.90
C PHE A 680 -0.36 -13.14 1.62
N SER A 681 -1.68 -13.22 1.75
CA SER A 681 -2.60 -13.22 0.63
C SER A 681 -3.58 -12.06 0.76
N ALA A 682 -3.96 -11.49 -0.38
CA ALA A 682 -5.08 -10.58 -0.48
C ALA A 682 -6.17 -11.23 -1.33
N THR A 683 -7.38 -11.28 -0.83
CA THR A 683 -8.53 -11.61 -1.67
C THR A 683 -8.99 -10.33 -2.32
N ALA A 684 -8.69 -10.16 -3.59
CA ALA A 684 -9.15 -9.02 -4.34
C ALA A 684 -10.63 -9.19 -4.64
N ILE A 685 -11.46 -8.52 -3.90
CA ILE A 685 -12.84 -8.29 -4.31
C ILE A 685 -12.89 -7.21 -5.37
N SER A 686 -11.94 -6.30 -5.42
CA SER A 686 -11.61 -5.44 -6.55
C SER A 686 -10.13 -5.09 -6.49
N MET A 687 -9.51 -5.10 -7.63
CA MET A 687 -8.22 -4.44 -7.76
C MET A 687 -8.47 -2.96 -8.03
N PRO A 688 -7.71 -2.07 -7.49
CA PRO A 688 -6.39 -2.28 -6.90
C PRO A 688 -6.34 -2.23 -5.37
N ASP A 689 -7.41 -2.56 -4.66
CA ASP A 689 -7.34 -2.51 -3.20
C ASP A 689 -6.97 -3.85 -2.57
N PRO A 690 -5.68 -4.11 -2.37
CA PRO A 690 -5.24 -5.24 -1.56
C PRO A 690 -5.60 -5.09 -0.07
N THR A 691 -6.39 -4.08 0.32
CA THR A 691 -6.76 -3.87 1.73
C THR A 691 -8.01 -4.62 2.16
N SER A 692 -8.81 -5.12 1.22
CA SER A 692 -10.14 -5.59 1.56
C SER A 692 -10.17 -6.86 2.42
N VAL A 693 -9.31 -7.85 2.15
CA VAL A 693 -9.13 -9.01 3.05
C VAL A 693 -7.72 -9.55 2.93
N ARG A 694 -6.93 -9.45 3.98
CA ARG A 694 -5.56 -9.97 4.00
C ARG A 694 -5.41 -11.10 4.95
N THR A 695 -4.94 -12.20 4.42
CA THR A 695 -4.77 -13.43 5.16
C THR A 695 -3.27 -13.72 5.30
N LEU A 696 -2.84 -13.98 6.53
CA LEU A 696 -1.54 -14.57 6.78
C LEU A 696 -1.68 -16.08 6.76
N ASN A 697 -0.98 -16.74 5.85
CA ASN A 697 -1.02 -18.18 5.65
C ASN A 697 0.24 -18.83 6.22
N VAL A 698 0.09 -20.01 6.79
CA VAL A 698 1.19 -20.87 7.24
C VAL A 698 0.95 -22.29 6.76
N SER A 699 1.90 -22.83 6.01
CA SER A 699 1.82 -24.17 5.43
C SER A 699 3.10 -24.95 5.68
N LYS A 700 3.01 -26.28 5.68
CA LYS A 700 4.19 -27.11 5.46
C LYS A 700 4.60 -27.00 4.00
N SER A 701 5.90 -27.15 3.72
CA SER A 701 6.41 -27.21 2.34
C SER A 701 5.80 -28.35 1.52
N SER A 702 5.07 -29.25 2.18
CA SER A 702 4.24 -30.28 1.54
C SER A 702 2.96 -29.73 0.90
N GLY A 703 2.61 -28.46 1.09
CA GLY A 703 1.42 -27.80 0.55
C GLY A 703 0.18 -27.91 1.41
N ALA A 704 0.24 -28.63 2.53
CA ALA A 704 -0.89 -28.65 3.46
C ALA A 704 -0.95 -27.33 4.21
N LEU A 705 -1.99 -26.54 3.98
CA LEU A 705 -2.28 -25.33 4.75
C LEU A 705 -2.55 -25.74 6.21
N ILE A 706 -1.76 -25.20 7.14
CA ILE A 706 -1.94 -25.47 8.56
C ILE A 706 -3.02 -24.56 9.13
N THR A 707 -2.99 -23.30 8.72
CA THR A 707 -3.95 -22.31 9.18
C THR A 707 -3.80 -20.99 8.41
N SER A 708 -4.85 -20.23 8.38
CA SER A 708 -4.88 -18.85 7.89
C SER A 708 -5.50 -17.93 8.93
N THR A 709 -5.05 -16.69 8.97
CA THR A 709 -5.67 -15.63 9.78
C THR A 709 -5.80 -14.39 8.94
N SER A 710 -6.90 -13.70 9.04
CA SER A 710 -7.21 -12.58 8.18
C SER A 710 -7.10 -11.23 8.88
N ASN A 711 -6.92 -10.23 8.06
CA ASN A 711 -6.95 -8.79 8.28
C ASN A 711 -5.96 -8.23 9.31
N PHE A 712 -4.72 -8.04 8.86
CA PHE A 712 -3.68 -7.35 9.63
C PHE A 712 -3.30 -5.97 9.08
N GLY A 713 -4.18 -5.36 8.28
CA GLY A 713 -3.92 -4.07 7.62
C GLY A 713 -2.99 -4.20 6.40
N THR A 714 -2.36 -3.11 6.00
CA THR A 714 -1.46 -3.08 4.83
C THR A 714 -0.36 -4.13 4.96
N PRO A 715 -0.15 -5.06 3.98
CA PRO A 715 1.02 -5.92 3.96
C PRO A 715 2.21 -5.03 3.69
N ASN A 716 2.84 -4.60 4.74
CA ASN A 716 4.16 -4.07 4.61
C ASN A 716 5.10 -5.25 4.78
N LYS A 717 5.96 -5.45 3.76
CA LYS A 717 7.08 -6.38 3.73
C LYS A 717 7.48 -6.76 5.13
N LEU A 718 7.55 -8.07 5.49
CA LEU A 718 8.38 -8.34 6.62
C LEU A 718 8.00 -9.59 7.39
N LEU A 719 7.83 -10.63 6.61
CA LEU A 719 7.86 -11.94 7.20
C LEU A 719 9.30 -12.34 7.49
N SER A 720 9.63 -12.52 8.74
CA SER A 720 10.86 -13.21 9.15
C SER A 720 10.52 -14.29 10.15
N SER A 721 11.11 -15.46 10.00
CA SER A 721 10.81 -16.58 10.87
C SER A 721 12.07 -17.26 11.39
N ASP A 722 11.97 -17.78 12.60
CA ASP A 722 12.88 -18.82 13.09
C ASP A 722 12.10 -20.13 13.30
N SER A 723 12.75 -21.16 13.83
CA SER A 723 12.13 -22.48 14.03
C SER A 723 10.89 -22.50 14.94
N LYS A 724 10.58 -21.41 15.64
CA LYS A 724 9.50 -21.34 16.64
C LYS A 724 8.49 -20.25 16.37
N THR A 725 8.91 -19.12 15.77
CA THR A 725 8.13 -17.89 15.74
C THR A 725 8.24 -17.21 14.38
N LEU A 726 7.10 -16.78 13.85
CA LEU A 726 7.00 -15.88 12.72
C LEU A 726 6.83 -14.46 13.23
N LEU A 727 7.62 -13.52 12.71
CA LEU A 727 7.43 -12.09 12.89
C LEU A 727 6.76 -11.50 11.66
N PHE A 728 5.89 -10.54 11.88
CA PHE A 728 5.23 -9.81 10.79
C PHE A 728 4.77 -8.44 11.25
N ASN A 729 4.51 -7.56 10.30
CA ASN A 729 3.88 -6.28 10.59
C ASN A 729 2.37 -6.49 10.75
N CYS A 730 1.81 -6.01 11.84
CA CYS A 730 0.39 -5.93 12.04
C CYS A 730 0.00 -4.51 12.45
N LEU A 731 -0.68 -3.79 11.56
CA LEU A 731 -1.17 -2.43 11.81
C LEU A 731 -0.06 -1.47 12.28
N GLY A 732 1.08 -1.49 11.59
CA GLY A 732 2.23 -0.66 11.93
C GLY A 732 2.99 -1.08 13.20
N ARG A 733 2.72 -2.28 13.75
CA ARG A 733 3.42 -2.81 14.92
C ARG A 733 4.09 -4.14 14.62
N LEU A 734 5.15 -4.47 15.33
CA LEU A 734 5.77 -5.79 15.22
C LEU A 734 4.95 -6.82 16.01
N CYS A 735 4.41 -7.79 15.29
CA CYS A 735 3.69 -8.92 15.84
C CYS A 735 4.50 -10.22 15.73
N ALA A 736 4.18 -11.17 16.58
CA ALA A 736 4.80 -12.48 16.64
C ALA A 736 3.75 -13.58 16.75
N ILE A 737 3.90 -14.65 15.96
CA ILE A 737 3.11 -15.87 16.05
C ILE A 737 3.98 -17.02 16.50
N ASP A 738 3.56 -17.72 17.56
CA ASP A 738 4.15 -18.98 17.97
C ASP A 738 3.56 -20.13 17.13
N TYR A 739 4.37 -20.79 16.31
CA TYR A 739 3.91 -21.86 15.41
C TYR A 739 3.22 -23.02 16.15
N ALA A 740 3.72 -23.37 17.35
CA ALA A 740 3.17 -24.49 18.10
C ALA A 740 1.79 -24.19 18.71
N LYS A 741 1.55 -22.94 19.10
CA LYS A 741 0.23 -22.50 19.60
C LYS A 741 -0.76 -22.33 18.45
N PHE A 742 -0.28 -21.75 17.36
CA PHE A 742 -1.09 -21.49 16.18
C PHE A 742 -1.64 -22.79 15.57
N SER A 743 -0.80 -23.83 15.45
CA SER A 743 -1.23 -25.14 14.96
C SER A 743 -2.24 -25.88 15.86
N ARG A 744 -2.43 -25.44 17.12
CA ARG A 744 -3.43 -25.96 18.05
C ARG A 744 -4.72 -25.13 18.10
N GLY A 745 -4.88 -24.14 17.20
CA GLY A 745 -6.04 -23.25 17.17
C GLY A 745 -6.14 -22.28 18.36
N GLN A 746 -5.03 -22.09 19.11
CA GLN A 746 -4.97 -21.14 20.21
C GLN A 746 -4.64 -19.74 19.66
N SER A 747 -5.10 -18.69 20.33
CA SER A 747 -4.67 -17.32 20.06
C SER A 747 -3.17 -17.22 20.28
N ALA A 748 -2.41 -17.13 19.22
CA ALA A 748 -0.95 -17.24 19.22
C ALA A 748 -0.27 -15.92 18.88
N ILE A 749 -1.05 -14.93 18.43
CA ILE A 749 -0.54 -13.64 17.95
C ILE A 749 -0.38 -12.70 19.13
N ALA A 750 0.83 -12.17 19.27
CA ALA A 750 1.15 -11.20 20.30
C ALA A 750 1.89 -10.02 19.71
N LEU A 751 1.66 -8.84 20.26
CA LEU A 751 2.50 -7.68 19.99
C LEU A 751 3.89 -7.93 20.58
N ALA A 752 4.90 -8.03 19.72
CA ALA A 752 6.30 -8.08 20.13
C ALA A 752 6.77 -6.68 20.52
N SER A 753 6.25 -5.64 19.87
CA SER A 753 6.44 -4.24 20.22
C SER A 753 5.09 -3.53 20.27
N SER A 754 4.84 -2.75 21.30
CA SER A 754 3.69 -1.84 21.40
C SER A 754 3.90 -0.55 20.61
N THR A 755 5.14 -0.26 20.20
CA THR A 755 5.46 0.94 19.41
C THR A 755 4.92 0.80 18.00
N GLN A 756 4.11 1.76 17.59
CA GLN A 756 3.65 1.91 16.22
C GLN A 756 4.74 2.62 15.40
N SER A 757 4.96 2.18 14.19
CA SER A 757 5.90 2.78 13.24
C SER A 757 5.12 3.29 12.03
N ALA A 758 5.46 4.49 11.58
CA ALA A 758 4.94 5.05 10.35
C ALA A 758 5.56 4.37 9.12
N GLU A 759 6.78 3.84 9.28
CA GLU A 759 7.53 3.15 8.22
C GLU A 759 7.36 1.63 8.33
N PRO A 760 7.50 0.90 7.22
CA PRO A 760 7.53 -0.56 7.24
C PRO A 760 8.60 -1.10 8.21
N ILE A 761 8.23 -2.06 9.04
CA ILE A 761 9.12 -2.63 10.05
C ILE A 761 9.92 -3.78 9.43
N ALA A 762 11.19 -3.55 9.06
CA ALA A 762 12.08 -4.65 8.67
C ALA A 762 12.46 -5.49 9.89
N SER A 763 12.56 -6.80 9.74
CA SER A 763 12.92 -7.67 10.87
C SER A 763 13.79 -8.85 10.49
N ALA A 764 14.50 -9.39 11.49
CA ALA A 764 15.27 -10.64 11.41
C ALA A 764 15.35 -11.29 12.80
N TRP A 765 15.90 -12.50 12.89
CA TRP A 765 16.13 -13.21 14.13
C TRP A 765 17.60 -13.42 14.43
N ILE A 766 18.00 -13.27 15.68
CA ILE A 766 19.31 -13.66 16.16
C ILE A 766 19.22 -14.45 17.47
N VAL A 767 20.25 -15.23 17.74
CA VAL A 767 20.49 -15.83 19.04
C VAL A 767 21.77 -15.21 19.61
N LEU A 768 21.65 -14.56 20.75
CA LEU A 768 22.76 -13.94 21.47
C LEU A 768 22.83 -14.51 22.88
N ASN A 769 23.95 -15.10 23.27
CA ASN A 769 24.14 -15.73 24.58
C ASN A 769 23.00 -16.70 24.94
N LYS A 770 22.60 -17.55 24.02
CA LYS A 770 21.50 -18.53 24.12
C LYS A 770 20.09 -17.89 24.28
N VAL A 771 19.96 -16.58 24.15
CA VAL A 771 18.70 -15.86 24.19
C VAL A 771 18.30 -15.46 22.77
N ARG A 772 17.02 -15.65 22.43
CA ARG A 772 16.46 -15.24 21.13
C ARG A 772 16.07 -13.78 21.16
N TYR A 773 16.42 -13.06 20.10
CA TYR A 773 16.01 -11.67 19.88
C TYR A 773 15.45 -11.51 18.48
N ALA A 774 14.34 -10.78 18.37
CA ALA A 774 13.97 -10.16 17.13
C ALA A 774 14.81 -8.89 16.94
N VAL A 775 15.33 -8.69 15.74
CA VAL A 775 15.94 -7.43 15.31
C VAL A 775 14.89 -6.70 14.50
N ALA A 776 14.62 -5.45 14.75
CA ALA A 776 13.61 -4.69 14.01
C ALA A 776 14.05 -3.23 13.79
N GLY A 777 13.71 -2.71 12.60
CA GLY A 777 13.75 -1.28 12.30
C GLY A 777 12.43 -0.64 12.73
N ILE A 778 12.45 0.24 13.72
CA ILE A 778 11.25 0.88 14.26
C ILE A 778 11.54 2.36 14.51
N ASN A 779 10.80 3.26 13.86
CA ASN A 779 10.89 4.72 14.05
C ASN A 779 12.33 5.26 14.01
N GLY A 780 13.05 4.98 12.93
CA GLY A 780 14.40 5.48 12.70
C GLY A 780 15.47 4.86 13.60
N LYS A 781 15.19 3.69 14.21
CA LYS A 781 16.13 2.98 15.08
C LYS A 781 16.14 1.50 14.77
N VAL A 782 17.29 0.88 14.84
CA VAL A 782 17.41 -0.59 14.87
C VAL A 782 17.41 -1.05 16.32
N VAL A 783 16.48 -1.91 16.68
CA VAL A 783 16.29 -2.41 18.04
C VAL A 783 16.40 -3.93 18.12
N LEU A 784 16.85 -4.42 19.28
CA LEU A 784 16.81 -5.82 19.66
C LEU A 784 15.67 -6.02 20.64
N LEU A 785 14.72 -6.89 20.33
CA LEU A 785 13.61 -7.23 21.19
C LEU A 785 13.82 -8.64 21.74
N LYS A 786 14.03 -8.74 23.06
CA LYS A 786 14.21 -10.03 23.70
C LYS A 786 12.91 -10.83 23.65
N ALA A 787 12.90 -11.92 22.88
CA ALA A 787 11.76 -12.81 22.81
C ALA A 787 11.43 -13.42 24.18
N ALA A 788 10.14 -13.44 24.51
CA ALA A 788 9.64 -13.99 25.76
C ALA A 788 9.83 -15.52 25.84
#